data_d8835513bdc3292797a7f7b05aa77f7a
#
_entry.id   d8835513bdc3292797a7f7b05aa77f7a
#
_cell.length_a   1.000
_cell.length_b   1.000
_cell.length_c   1.000
_cell.angle_alpha   90.00
_cell.angle_beta   90.00
_cell.angle_gamma   90.00
#
_symmetry.space_group_name_H-M   'P 1'
#
loop_
_entity.id
_entity.type
_entity.pdbx_description
1 polymer ?
#
loop_
_entity_poly.entity_id
_entity_poly.type
_entity_poly.pdbx_seq_one_letter_code
_entity_poly.pdbx_strand_id
1 'polypeptide(L)'
;LHRMTFEGGSIAEEFRQDGINDRVSTASYSFMGLTMECARCHDHKYDPISQKDFFSMAALFGDQNENGLLSYHGEVPPPFVRLFKSDADRTKEQQLKAAIADAEKALAAIPTPSSANLGPTAPAAPAVHLPLDVFTKTGADNAIANGKPAKFERRSDPDDLQLTPGVKGQGVKFDGDAGFILPDFRQLGRFEPLTFSAFIRFGEKNARATVLHSTGFYTGDGDATGVELLVTEGKLRWSMIHLWPNSAVSIITKAELPLNAWHRLTATYDGSSQASGLHLYLDGREIATTVVRDTLHAKSRNNALEIGSRTRDAGFRNGSLDEVQLWNQALTAVEVASLHGIDPKTLPSKVQLTHARERTDTAYQEAWKKLQQARRDLAAHQESVPAFFAMEHSPLAPKAYVLTRGEYDKPDLTKPCEPGVPTQVFPWDEKQPRNRLGLARWLTDPKNPLTARVAVNRLWAQVFGNGLFASSENLGLQGDQATHPELLDTLAVDFIRGGWNTKAMLRRLVLSATFQQSSTPTAAAREKDPANLWLARGPVLRLTAEMVRDQALLASGKLVEKVGGASVQENAHRRSVYTFRKRTSPPDNMLIFDAGSREICQPKRLNTNTPLQALVLLNNPGFVESAQQIALRISKEATDPKDQITLAFRHVCTRSPRPTELTALVELYTQQKAQLAQLAPVAPVVPVVTEPKPDPKAKAEPKGKRAAAPAKAASISADPALAALTLVCSTILASDAAVTSR
;
A
#
# COMPACT_ATOMS: atom_id res chain seq x y z
N LEU A 1 -7.82 2.78 2.41
CA LEU A 1 -7.63 2.44 3.67
C LEU A 1 -6.23 1.98 4.07
N HIS A 2 -5.37 1.58 3.14
CA HIS A 2 -3.95 1.35 3.38
C HIS A 2 -3.18 2.57 2.88
N ARG A 3 -2.89 3.48 3.81
CA ARG A 3 -2.20 4.72 3.53
C ARG A 3 -0.70 4.52 3.75
N MET A 4 -0.05 3.87 2.80
CA MET A 4 1.40 3.75 2.76
C MET A 4 1.95 4.58 1.61
N THR A 5 3.14 5.13 1.77
CA THR A 5 3.83 5.91 0.75
C THR A 5 5.15 5.27 0.35
N PHE A 6 5.67 5.63 -0.82
CA PHE A 6 7.02 5.31 -1.28
C PHE A 6 7.79 6.58 -1.66
N GLU A 7 7.32 7.74 -1.24
CA GLU A 7 7.98 9.01 -1.55
C GLU A 7 9.30 9.16 -0.77
N GLY A 8 10.33 9.62 -1.45
CA GLY A 8 11.63 9.85 -0.83
C GLY A 8 11.55 10.96 0.23
N GLY A 9 12.19 10.71 1.39
CA GLY A 9 12.16 11.63 2.53
C GLY A 9 10.99 11.40 3.50
N SER A 10 10.10 10.44 3.22
CA SER A 10 9.03 10.07 4.14
C SER A 10 9.57 9.36 5.38
N ILE A 11 9.00 9.66 6.56
CA ILE A 11 9.32 9.00 7.82
C ILE A 11 8.29 7.88 8.03
N ALA A 12 8.76 6.64 8.17
CA ALA A 12 7.90 5.45 8.25
C ALA A 12 6.88 5.54 9.38
N GLU A 13 7.30 5.97 10.57
CA GLU A 13 6.42 6.06 11.74
C GLU A 13 5.38 7.18 11.60
N GLU A 14 5.74 8.32 11.01
CA GLU A 14 4.81 9.40 10.72
C GLU A 14 3.67 8.92 9.82
N PHE A 15 4.02 8.26 8.70
CA PHE A 15 3.02 7.72 7.76
C PHE A 15 2.21 6.56 8.34
N ARG A 16 2.82 5.74 9.21
CA ARG A 16 2.10 4.71 9.94
C ARG A 16 1.04 5.33 10.85
N GLN A 17 1.43 6.34 11.63
CA GLN A 17 0.53 7.04 12.55
C GLN A 17 -0.57 7.79 11.80
N ASP A 18 -0.24 8.46 10.70
CA ASP A 18 -1.22 9.11 9.83
C ASP A 18 -2.21 8.11 9.22
N GLY A 19 -1.73 6.92 8.83
CA GLY A 19 -2.59 5.83 8.39
C GLY A 19 -3.56 5.36 9.49
N ILE A 20 -3.12 5.28 10.74
CA ILE A 20 -3.96 4.93 11.89
C ILE A 20 -5.01 6.02 12.12
N ASN A 21 -4.60 7.29 12.13
CA ASN A 21 -5.49 8.44 12.32
C ASN A 21 -6.57 8.51 11.23
N ASP A 22 -6.18 8.29 9.97
CA ASP A 22 -7.13 8.23 8.84
C ASP A 22 -8.15 7.08 9.01
N ARG A 23 -7.76 5.94 9.56
CA ARG A 23 -8.68 4.82 9.85
C ARG A 23 -9.66 5.13 10.95
N VAL A 24 -9.21 5.80 12.02
CA VAL A 24 -10.10 6.28 13.09
C VAL A 24 -11.10 7.26 12.52
N SER A 25 -10.66 8.29 11.80
CA SER A 25 -11.51 9.29 11.18
C SER A 25 -12.47 8.67 10.15
N THR A 26 -11.97 7.76 9.30
CA THR A 26 -12.80 7.04 8.34
C THR A 26 -13.88 6.19 9.00
N ALA A 27 -13.54 5.44 10.05
CA ALA A 27 -14.51 4.63 10.79
C ALA A 27 -15.55 5.51 11.48
N SER A 28 -15.13 6.61 12.09
CA SER A 28 -15.98 7.58 12.74
C SER A 28 -16.98 8.23 11.74
N TYR A 29 -16.50 8.85 10.68
CA TYR A 29 -17.35 9.45 9.65
C TYR A 29 -18.27 8.44 8.97
N SER A 30 -17.73 7.24 8.66
CA SER A 30 -18.44 6.26 7.82
C SER A 30 -19.52 5.49 8.57
N PHE A 31 -19.31 5.21 9.84
CA PHE A 31 -20.24 4.36 10.61
C PHE A 31 -20.92 5.09 11.75
N MET A 32 -20.26 6.07 12.34
CA MET A 32 -20.81 6.78 13.50
C MET A 32 -21.39 8.15 13.12
N GLY A 33 -20.99 8.73 11.99
CA GLY A 33 -21.35 10.10 11.61
C GLY A 33 -20.82 11.11 12.62
N LEU A 34 -19.63 10.90 13.19
CA LEU A 34 -19.01 11.77 14.18
C LEU A 34 -17.64 12.26 13.69
N THR A 35 -17.30 13.49 14.05
CA THR A 35 -16.03 14.13 13.70
C THR A 35 -14.99 13.92 14.79
N MET A 36 -14.44 12.71 14.92
CA MET A 36 -13.47 12.41 15.97
C MET A 36 -12.09 13.05 15.76
N GLU A 37 -11.78 13.59 14.59
CA GLU A 37 -10.44 14.08 14.27
C GLU A 37 -9.97 15.22 15.20
N CYS A 38 -10.88 16.06 15.69
CA CYS A 38 -10.56 17.10 16.66
C CYS A 38 -9.99 16.51 17.97
N ALA A 39 -10.45 15.32 18.36
CA ALA A 39 -9.99 14.63 19.55
C ALA A 39 -8.57 14.05 19.43
N ARG A 40 -7.94 14.14 18.27
CA ARG A 40 -6.51 13.83 18.08
C ARG A 40 -5.60 14.75 18.92
N CYS A 41 -5.94 16.04 19.04
CA CYS A 41 -5.08 17.05 19.68
C CYS A 41 -5.54 17.46 21.09
N HIS A 42 -6.84 17.44 21.34
CA HIS A 42 -7.48 17.82 22.61
C HIS A 42 -8.86 17.17 22.70
N ASP A 43 -9.50 17.14 23.86
CA ASP A 43 -10.86 16.64 23.98
C ASP A 43 -11.80 17.38 23.03
N HIS A 44 -12.74 16.65 22.41
CA HIS A 44 -13.68 17.24 21.45
C HIS A 44 -14.51 18.35 22.14
N LYS A 45 -14.59 19.51 21.49
CA LYS A 45 -15.15 20.72 22.14
C LYS A 45 -16.63 20.59 22.48
N TYR A 46 -17.40 19.83 21.70
CA TYR A 46 -18.85 19.78 21.79
C TYR A 46 -19.37 18.37 22.11
N ASP A 47 -18.86 17.38 21.43
CA ASP A 47 -19.28 15.99 21.60
C ASP A 47 -18.52 15.33 22.76
N PRO A 48 -19.11 14.35 23.46
CA PRO A 48 -18.51 13.70 24.64
C PRO A 48 -17.45 12.68 24.20
N ILE A 49 -16.41 13.15 23.52
CA ILE A 49 -15.30 12.35 22.98
C ILE A 49 -14.01 12.95 23.52
N SER A 50 -13.31 12.21 24.36
CA SER A 50 -12.02 12.63 24.87
C SER A 50 -10.87 12.31 23.91
N GLN A 51 -9.73 12.98 24.11
CA GLN A 51 -8.49 12.62 23.42
C GLN A 51 -8.12 11.16 23.69
N LYS A 52 -8.36 10.67 24.90
CA LYS A 52 -8.13 9.26 25.24
C LYS A 52 -9.02 8.32 24.42
N ASP A 53 -10.28 8.67 24.15
CA ASP A 53 -11.17 7.86 23.29
C ASP A 53 -10.64 7.75 21.87
N PHE A 54 -10.11 8.86 21.33
CA PHE A 54 -9.48 8.84 20.00
C PHE A 54 -8.30 7.86 19.96
N PHE A 55 -7.38 7.94 20.93
CA PHE A 55 -6.20 7.05 20.97
C PHE A 55 -6.54 5.62 21.38
N SER A 56 -7.59 5.39 22.15
CA SER A 56 -8.13 4.05 22.41
C SER A 56 -8.71 3.41 21.14
N MET A 57 -9.39 4.20 20.32
CA MET A 57 -9.85 3.74 19.00
C MET A 57 -8.68 3.56 18.02
N ALA A 58 -7.66 4.42 18.09
CA ALA A 58 -6.42 4.28 17.34
C ALA A 58 -5.68 2.98 17.69
N ALA A 59 -5.68 2.55 18.95
CA ALA A 59 -5.10 1.30 19.41
C ALA A 59 -5.71 0.06 18.72
N LEU A 60 -6.98 0.10 18.31
CA LEU A 60 -7.63 -0.96 17.50
C LEU A 60 -7.05 -1.09 16.09
N PHE A 61 -6.39 -0.05 15.59
CA PHE A 61 -5.76 -0.01 14.27
C PHE A 61 -4.24 0.03 14.32
N GLY A 62 -3.65 0.35 15.48
CA GLY A 62 -2.21 0.42 15.70
C GLY A 62 -1.52 -0.94 15.79
N ASP A 63 -2.30 -1.99 16.00
CA ASP A 63 -1.84 -3.37 16.10
C ASP A 63 -1.61 -4.07 14.75
N GLN A 64 -1.67 -3.33 13.67
CA GLN A 64 -1.50 -3.90 12.34
C GLN A 64 -0.04 -4.12 11.98
N ASN A 65 0.19 -5.19 11.24
CA ASN A 65 1.49 -5.55 10.72
C ASN A 65 1.87 -4.67 9.51
N GLU A 66 2.01 -3.36 9.72
CA GLU A 66 2.33 -2.32 8.73
C GLU A 66 3.40 -1.38 9.26
N ASN A 67 4.21 -0.82 8.37
CA ASN A 67 5.28 0.10 8.72
C ASN A 67 5.16 1.51 8.11
N GLY A 68 4.05 1.82 7.45
CA GLY A 68 3.80 3.13 6.85
C GLY A 68 4.42 3.35 5.47
N LEU A 69 5.45 2.59 5.08
CA LEU A 69 6.11 2.69 3.78
C LEU A 69 5.78 1.49 2.88
N LEU A 70 5.69 1.74 1.57
CA LEU A 70 5.58 0.73 0.52
C LEU A 70 6.94 0.42 -0.07
N SER A 71 7.12 -0.84 -0.52
CA SER A 71 8.26 -1.19 -1.34
C SER A 71 8.25 -0.45 -2.69
N TYR A 72 9.39 0.13 -3.07
CA TYR A 72 9.61 0.75 -4.38
C TYR A 72 9.46 -0.23 -5.56
N HIS A 73 9.40 -1.49 -5.27
CA HIS A 73 9.51 -2.53 -6.27
C HIS A 73 8.17 -2.97 -6.85
N GLY A 74 7.06 -2.33 -6.45
CA GLY A 74 5.73 -2.60 -7.01
C GLY A 74 5.15 -3.95 -6.62
N GLU A 75 5.74 -4.65 -5.65
CA GLU A 75 5.20 -5.87 -5.09
C GLU A 75 4.12 -5.53 -4.05
N VAL A 76 3.14 -6.43 -3.92
CA VAL A 76 2.13 -6.30 -2.88
C VAL A 76 2.80 -6.49 -1.53
N PRO A 77 2.81 -5.48 -0.62
CA PRO A 77 3.42 -5.66 0.69
C PRO A 77 2.61 -6.66 1.52
N PRO A 78 3.27 -7.51 2.30
CA PRO A 78 2.59 -8.31 3.28
C PRO A 78 2.08 -7.44 4.46
N PRO A 79 1.05 -7.89 5.18
CA PRO A 79 0.35 -9.15 5.00
C PRO A 79 -0.55 -9.15 3.77
N PHE A 80 -0.69 -10.29 3.12
CA PHE A 80 -1.51 -10.39 1.93
C PHE A 80 -2.33 -11.70 1.86
N VAL A 81 -3.40 -11.66 1.08
CA VAL A 81 -4.21 -12.83 0.73
C VAL A 81 -3.97 -13.20 -0.73
N ARG A 82 -3.70 -14.48 -0.99
CA ARG A 82 -3.52 -14.99 -2.35
C ARG A 82 -4.87 -15.24 -3.03
N LEU A 83 -4.93 -14.82 -4.29
CA LEU A 83 -6.10 -15.00 -5.15
C LEU A 83 -5.90 -16.23 -6.03
N PHE A 84 -6.33 -17.38 -5.56
CA PHE A 84 -6.34 -18.60 -6.38
C PHE A 84 -7.34 -18.43 -7.54
N LYS A 85 -6.87 -18.63 -8.76
CA LYS A 85 -7.69 -18.50 -9.97
C LYS A 85 -8.58 -19.72 -10.19
N SER A 86 -8.21 -20.88 -9.62
CA SER A 86 -8.93 -22.13 -9.76
C SER A 86 -8.81 -23.00 -8.50
N ASP A 87 -9.68 -23.97 -8.36
CA ASP A 87 -9.56 -25.01 -7.32
C ASP A 87 -8.32 -25.88 -7.54
N ALA A 88 -7.86 -26.02 -8.78
CA ALA A 88 -6.61 -26.72 -9.09
C ALA A 88 -5.39 -26.04 -8.44
N ASP A 89 -5.33 -24.70 -8.44
CA ASP A 89 -4.24 -23.96 -7.78
C ASP A 89 -4.25 -24.17 -6.26
N ARG A 90 -5.44 -24.22 -5.64
CA ARG A 90 -5.59 -24.52 -4.21
C ARG A 90 -5.17 -25.94 -3.87
N THR A 91 -5.60 -26.91 -4.69
CA THR A 91 -5.24 -28.31 -4.54
C THR A 91 -3.74 -28.50 -4.66
N LYS A 92 -3.10 -27.83 -5.64
CA LYS A 92 -1.65 -27.86 -5.81
C LYS A 92 -0.91 -27.30 -4.59
N GLU A 93 -1.37 -26.18 -4.02
CA GLU A 93 -0.75 -25.65 -2.80
C GLU A 93 -0.86 -26.64 -1.63
N GLN A 94 -2.02 -27.29 -1.47
CA GLN A 94 -2.22 -28.32 -0.43
C GLN A 94 -1.28 -29.51 -0.62
N GLN A 95 -1.14 -30.00 -1.86
CA GLN A 95 -0.21 -31.08 -2.20
C GLN A 95 1.25 -30.71 -1.88
N LEU A 96 1.67 -29.48 -2.22
CA LEU A 96 3.01 -29.01 -1.93
C LEU A 96 3.27 -28.84 -0.41
N LYS A 97 2.27 -28.40 0.34
CA LYS A 97 2.34 -28.39 1.82
C LYS A 97 2.44 -29.80 2.42
N ALA A 98 1.69 -30.74 1.88
CA ALA A 98 1.76 -32.15 2.28
C ALA A 98 3.15 -32.74 1.98
N ALA A 99 3.72 -32.44 0.80
CA ALA A 99 5.07 -32.89 0.43
C ALA A 99 6.15 -32.36 1.39
N ILE A 100 6.01 -31.12 1.89
CA ILE A 100 6.90 -30.58 2.92
C ILE A 100 6.75 -31.36 4.23
N ALA A 101 5.52 -31.58 4.69
CA ALA A 101 5.26 -32.34 5.93
C ALA A 101 5.80 -33.78 5.85
N ASP A 102 5.64 -34.43 4.70
CA ASP A 102 6.19 -35.77 4.45
C ASP A 102 7.71 -35.78 4.47
N ALA A 103 8.34 -34.77 3.84
CA ALA A 103 9.79 -34.61 3.84
C ALA A 103 10.34 -34.31 5.25
N GLU A 104 9.66 -33.48 6.03
CA GLU A 104 10.01 -33.19 7.45
C GLU A 104 9.90 -34.45 8.30
N LYS A 105 8.84 -35.25 8.12
CA LYS A 105 8.67 -36.52 8.79
C LYS A 105 9.76 -37.53 8.41
N ALA A 106 10.11 -37.61 7.13
CA ALA A 106 11.17 -38.46 6.63
C ALA A 106 12.55 -38.06 7.21
N LEU A 107 12.83 -36.75 7.26
CA LEU A 107 14.07 -36.22 7.85
C LEU A 107 14.15 -36.53 9.37
N ALA A 108 13.03 -36.37 10.08
CA ALA A 108 12.96 -36.65 11.51
C ALA A 108 13.10 -38.14 11.84
N ALA A 109 12.67 -39.02 10.93
CA ALA A 109 12.75 -40.49 11.10
C ALA A 109 14.18 -41.06 10.95
N ILE A 110 15.12 -40.26 10.40
CA ILE A 110 16.52 -40.69 10.29
C ILE A 110 17.14 -40.75 11.69
N PRO A 111 17.67 -41.90 12.13
CA PRO A 111 18.22 -42.02 13.47
C PRO A 111 19.40 -41.10 13.70
N THR A 112 19.49 -40.52 14.89
CA THR A 112 20.72 -39.81 15.28
C THR A 112 21.85 -40.82 15.43
N PRO A 113 23.03 -40.57 14.89
CA PRO A 113 24.17 -41.49 15.06
C PRO A 113 24.43 -41.83 16.53
N SER A 114 24.72 -43.09 16.83
CA SER A 114 25.00 -43.54 18.20
C SER A 114 26.39 -43.09 18.69
N SER A 115 27.28 -42.73 17.77
CA SER A 115 28.62 -42.21 18.06
C SER A 115 28.96 -41.06 17.07
N ALA A 116 29.66 -40.07 17.55
CA ALA A 116 30.08 -38.93 16.73
C ALA A 116 31.33 -39.26 15.93
N ASN A 117 31.15 -39.76 14.70
CA ASN A 117 32.20 -39.61 13.70
C ASN A 117 32.15 -38.17 13.18
N LEU A 118 32.96 -37.30 13.72
CA LEU A 118 32.89 -35.85 13.41
C LEU A 118 33.28 -35.52 11.95
N GLY A 119 34.05 -36.43 11.27
CA GLY A 119 34.58 -36.06 9.95
C GLY A 119 35.40 -34.76 10.00
N PRO A 120 35.39 -33.95 8.94
CA PRO A 120 36.08 -32.67 8.93
C PRO A 120 35.43 -31.68 9.88
N THR A 121 36.19 -31.24 10.90
CA THR A 121 35.71 -30.24 11.89
C THR A 121 36.14 -28.80 11.59
N ALA A 122 37.18 -28.65 10.77
CA ALA A 122 37.61 -27.34 10.26
C ALA A 122 36.63 -26.90 9.14
N PRO A 123 36.21 -25.62 9.13
CA PRO A 123 35.41 -25.12 8.04
C PRO A 123 36.17 -25.18 6.70
N ALA A 124 35.44 -25.32 5.60
CA ALA A 124 35.99 -25.13 4.26
C ALA A 124 36.56 -23.71 4.11
N ALA A 125 37.39 -23.49 3.08
CA ALA A 125 37.89 -22.16 2.79
C ALA A 125 36.72 -21.16 2.59
N PRO A 126 36.81 -19.94 3.17
CA PRO A 126 35.77 -18.92 2.99
C PRO A 126 35.74 -18.46 1.52
N ALA A 127 34.56 -17.96 1.09
CA ALA A 127 34.40 -17.35 -0.22
C ALA A 127 34.95 -15.91 -0.25
N VAL A 128 35.03 -15.25 0.91
CA VAL A 128 35.64 -13.93 1.11
C VAL A 128 36.42 -13.95 2.40
N HIS A 129 37.61 -13.34 2.36
CA HIS A 129 38.44 -13.11 3.54
C HIS A 129 39.07 -11.73 3.45
N LEU A 130 38.63 -10.80 4.28
CA LEU A 130 39.24 -9.47 4.44
C LEU A 130 40.01 -9.44 5.76
N PRO A 131 41.33 -9.49 5.74
CA PRO A 131 42.13 -9.37 6.96
C PRO A 131 41.95 -8.03 7.65
N LEU A 132 41.75 -6.96 6.87
CA LEU A 132 41.60 -5.56 7.33
C LEU A 132 42.87 -4.97 7.98
N ASP A 133 44.04 -5.59 7.76
CA ASP A 133 45.35 -5.06 8.20
C ASP A 133 45.71 -3.74 7.55
N VAL A 134 45.29 -3.58 6.30
CA VAL A 134 45.49 -2.38 5.48
C VAL A 134 44.33 -2.17 4.57
N PHE A 135 44.00 -0.92 4.30
CA PHE A 135 43.12 -0.52 3.24
C PHE A 135 43.68 0.70 2.48
N THR A 136 43.28 0.86 1.25
CA THR A 136 43.69 1.95 0.37
C THR A 136 42.50 2.85 0.04
N LYS A 137 42.72 3.95 -0.67
CA LYS A 137 41.60 4.80 -1.19
C LYS A 137 40.64 4.06 -2.12
N THR A 138 40.95 2.85 -2.56
CA THR A 138 40.11 2.04 -3.44
C THR A 138 39.38 0.92 -2.71
N GLY A 139 39.72 0.62 -1.45
CA GLY A 139 39.10 -0.41 -0.63
C GLY A 139 40.06 -1.28 0.13
N ALA A 140 39.64 -2.48 0.52
CA ALA A 140 40.39 -3.49 1.27
C ALA A 140 40.61 -4.76 0.44
N ASP A 141 41.80 -5.38 0.57
CA ASP A 141 42.13 -6.58 -0.17
C ASP A 141 41.39 -7.81 0.33
N ASN A 142 41.10 -8.71 -0.61
CA ASN A 142 40.52 -10.03 -0.33
C ASN A 142 41.66 -11.07 -0.43
N ALA A 143 41.95 -11.71 0.68
CA ALA A 143 43.08 -12.69 0.78
C ALA A 143 42.78 -14.03 0.07
N ILE A 144 41.57 -14.23 -0.46
CA ILE A 144 41.26 -15.44 -1.23
C ILE A 144 41.85 -15.33 -2.63
N ALA A 145 42.45 -16.43 -3.11
CA ALA A 145 43.01 -16.50 -4.46
C ALA A 145 41.93 -16.14 -5.51
N ASN A 146 42.26 -15.15 -6.36
CA ASN A 146 41.32 -14.54 -7.33
C ASN A 146 40.09 -13.84 -6.71
N GLY A 147 40.09 -13.60 -5.40
CA GLY A 147 39.04 -12.82 -4.72
C GLY A 147 39.13 -11.36 -5.15
N LYS A 148 37.98 -10.77 -5.49
CA LYS A 148 37.94 -9.34 -5.78
C LYS A 148 38.02 -8.53 -4.49
N PRO A 149 38.71 -7.40 -4.47
CA PRO A 149 38.82 -6.55 -3.29
C PRO A 149 37.45 -5.96 -2.93
N ALA A 150 37.23 -5.74 -1.65
CA ALA A 150 36.14 -4.92 -1.17
C ALA A 150 36.39 -3.46 -1.58
N LYS A 151 35.34 -2.77 -2.04
CA LYS A 151 35.43 -1.35 -2.44
C LYS A 151 34.79 -0.48 -1.37
N PHE A 152 35.20 0.79 -1.30
CA PHE A 152 34.47 1.73 -0.47
C PHE A 152 33.04 1.89 -0.95
N GLU A 153 32.12 2.06 -0.01
CA GLU A 153 30.77 2.53 -0.32
C GLU A 153 30.88 3.90 -1.02
N ARG A 154 30.07 4.15 -2.04
CA ARG A 154 30.21 5.26 -2.99
C ARG A 154 30.22 6.66 -2.34
N ARG A 155 29.75 6.79 -1.10
CA ARG A 155 29.67 8.03 -0.34
C ARG A 155 30.62 8.08 0.86
N SER A 156 31.33 6.98 1.10
CA SER A 156 32.33 6.90 2.17
C SER A 156 33.58 7.69 1.82
N ASP A 157 34.08 8.45 2.78
CA ASP A 157 35.42 9.00 2.72
C ASP A 157 36.38 7.97 3.37
N PRO A 158 37.43 7.52 2.69
CA PRO A 158 38.45 6.63 3.30
C PRO A 158 39.08 7.18 4.57
N ASP A 159 39.14 8.51 4.70
CA ASP A 159 39.76 9.16 5.86
C ASP A 159 38.84 9.08 7.13
N ASP A 160 37.57 8.67 6.96
CA ASP A 160 36.64 8.41 8.07
C ASP A 160 36.87 7.05 8.75
N LEU A 161 37.65 6.16 8.14
CA LEU A 161 38.06 4.88 8.73
C LEU A 161 39.45 4.96 9.35
N GLN A 162 39.65 4.30 10.48
CA GLN A 162 40.91 4.30 11.20
C GLN A 162 41.42 2.86 11.43
N LEU A 163 42.73 2.64 11.18
CA LEU A 163 43.35 1.41 11.63
C LEU A 163 43.48 1.42 13.15
N THR A 164 43.24 0.27 13.75
CA THR A 164 43.32 0.04 15.21
C THR A 164 44.01 -1.30 15.47
N PRO A 165 44.68 -1.48 16.59
CA PRO A 165 45.22 -2.82 16.94
C PRO A 165 44.13 -3.87 16.88
N GLY A 166 44.29 -4.88 16.03
CA GLY A 166 43.40 -6.01 15.81
C GLY A 166 43.71 -7.21 16.71
N VAL A 167 43.04 -8.31 16.45
CA VAL A 167 43.37 -9.62 17.04
C VAL A 167 44.53 -10.26 16.25
N LYS A 168 44.53 -10.02 14.94
CA LYS A 168 45.65 -10.36 14.08
C LYS A 168 46.07 -9.09 13.33
N GLY A 169 47.30 -8.59 13.64
CA GLY A 169 47.78 -7.36 13.01
C GLY A 169 46.94 -6.13 13.34
N GLN A 170 46.32 -5.56 12.33
CA GLN A 170 45.47 -4.41 12.45
C GLN A 170 44.00 -4.81 12.21
N GLY A 171 43.07 -3.97 12.63
CA GLY A 171 41.67 -4.00 12.26
C GLY A 171 41.21 -2.60 11.89
N VAL A 172 39.97 -2.46 11.43
CA VAL A 172 39.38 -1.19 11.04
C VAL A 172 38.35 -0.74 12.07
N LYS A 173 38.49 0.49 12.56
CA LYS A 173 37.50 1.19 13.37
C LYS A 173 36.57 2.02 12.47
N PHE A 174 35.28 1.86 12.64
CA PHE A 174 34.24 2.53 11.87
C PHE A 174 33.69 3.74 12.62
N ASP A 175 33.37 4.78 11.89
CA ASP A 175 32.71 6.01 12.39
C ASP A 175 31.17 5.98 12.32
N GLY A 176 30.63 5.05 11.52
CA GLY A 176 29.20 4.89 11.26
C GLY A 176 28.74 5.39 9.87
N ASP A 177 29.56 6.10 9.13
CA ASP A 177 29.24 6.61 7.81
C ASP A 177 30.02 5.91 6.70
N ALA A 178 31.27 5.54 6.95
CA ALA A 178 32.13 4.84 6.00
C ALA A 178 32.06 3.32 6.14
N GLY A 179 32.22 2.61 5.02
CA GLY A 179 32.20 1.15 4.98
C GLY A 179 32.67 0.53 3.67
N PHE A 180 32.61 -0.78 3.60
CA PHE A 180 33.05 -1.56 2.46
C PHE A 180 31.92 -2.29 1.76
N ILE A 181 31.93 -2.29 0.42
CA ILE A 181 31.04 -3.07 -0.45
C ILE A 181 31.78 -4.28 -0.99
N LEU A 182 31.15 -5.43 -0.97
CA LEU A 182 31.54 -6.66 -1.62
C LEU A 182 30.79 -6.83 -2.95
N PRO A 183 31.32 -6.32 -4.09
CA PRO A 183 30.51 -6.18 -5.32
C PRO A 183 30.14 -7.50 -5.98
N ASP A 184 30.92 -8.55 -5.72
CA ASP A 184 30.80 -9.85 -6.38
C ASP A 184 30.42 -10.99 -5.43
N PHE A 185 30.01 -10.68 -4.21
CA PHE A 185 29.42 -11.72 -3.38
C PHE A 185 28.14 -12.21 -4.04
N ARG A 186 27.94 -13.54 -4.02
CA ARG A 186 26.76 -14.14 -4.68
C ARG A 186 25.46 -13.51 -4.23
N GLN A 187 24.46 -13.57 -5.08
CA GLN A 187 23.11 -13.19 -4.70
C GLN A 187 22.56 -14.09 -3.58
N LEU A 188 22.06 -13.46 -2.51
CA LEU A 188 21.50 -14.13 -1.34
C LEU A 188 19.99 -14.17 -1.47
N GLY A 189 19.44 -15.30 -1.89
CA GLY A 189 18.00 -15.54 -1.83
C GLY A 189 17.58 -16.18 -0.49
N ARG A 190 16.28 -16.39 -0.34
CA ARG A 190 15.72 -16.98 0.89
C ARG A 190 16.13 -18.43 1.17
N PHE A 191 16.69 -19.13 0.18
CA PHE A 191 17.08 -20.54 0.26
C PHE A 191 18.59 -20.75 0.13
N GLU A 192 19.38 -19.70 0.14
CA GLU A 192 20.81 -19.76 0.05
C GLU A 192 21.45 -19.66 1.45
N PRO A 193 22.19 -20.71 1.89
CA PRO A 193 22.86 -20.67 3.19
C PRO A 193 24.01 -19.67 3.20
N LEU A 194 24.28 -19.07 4.35
CA LEU A 194 25.31 -18.05 4.55
C LEU A 194 25.94 -18.19 5.93
N THR A 195 27.26 -17.95 6.01
CA THR A 195 27.94 -17.65 7.27
C THR A 195 28.74 -16.38 7.13
N PHE A 196 28.60 -15.49 8.08
CA PHE A 196 29.48 -14.35 8.35
C PHE A 196 30.26 -14.61 9.64
N SER A 197 31.55 -14.35 9.65
CA SER A 197 32.39 -14.37 10.86
C SER A 197 33.39 -13.25 10.82
N ALA A 198 33.59 -12.59 11.96
CA ALA A 198 34.62 -11.56 12.12
C ALA A 198 35.03 -11.45 13.60
N PHE A 199 36.25 -10.98 13.87
CA PHE A 199 36.48 -10.39 15.16
C PHE A 199 35.85 -9.01 15.20
N ILE A 200 35.11 -8.73 16.27
CA ILE A 200 34.33 -7.52 16.46
C ILE A 200 34.56 -6.93 17.85
N ARG A 201 34.69 -5.61 17.91
CA ARG A 201 34.75 -4.87 19.17
C ARG A 201 33.68 -3.77 19.13
N PHE A 202 32.78 -3.81 20.08
CA PHE A 202 31.76 -2.77 20.29
C PHE A 202 32.33 -1.71 21.25
N GLY A 203 32.54 -0.49 20.78
CA GLY A 203 33.07 0.60 21.62
C GLY A 203 32.03 1.29 22.48
N GLU A 204 30.75 1.15 22.14
CA GLU A 204 29.64 1.76 22.88
C GLU A 204 28.34 0.95 22.74
N LYS A 205 27.39 1.21 23.64
CA LYS A 205 26.04 0.67 23.51
C LYS A 205 25.27 1.47 22.47
N ASN A 206 25.27 0.98 21.25
CA ASN A 206 24.50 1.60 20.18
C ASN A 206 23.01 1.30 20.33
N ALA A 207 22.15 2.33 20.23
CA ALA A 207 20.71 2.16 20.08
C ALA A 207 20.40 1.48 18.74
N ARG A 208 21.16 1.84 17.69
CA ARG A 208 21.10 1.22 16.36
C ARG A 208 22.49 1.32 15.67
N ALA A 209 22.98 0.21 15.12
CA ALA A 209 24.20 0.20 14.31
C ALA A 209 24.22 -1.01 13.36
N THR A 210 24.53 -0.79 12.10
CA THR A 210 24.57 -1.84 11.07
C THR A 210 25.99 -2.38 10.93
N VAL A 211 26.18 -3.66 11.22
CA VAL A 211 27.47 -4.35 11.08
C VAL A 211 27.65 -4.87 9.65
N LEU A 212 26.63 -5.53 9.12
CA LEU A 212 26.60 -6.16 7.80
C LEU A 212 25.19 -6.05 7.23
N HIS A 213 25.04 -5.71 5.96
CA HIS A 213 23.76 -5.77 5.28
C HIS A 213 23.89 -5.93 3.76
N SER A 214 22.78 -6.37 3.14
CA SER A 214 22.54 -6.25 1.69
C SER A 214 21.21 -5.55 1.41
N THR A 215 20.73 -4.77 2.36
CA THR A 215 19.44 -4.08 2.27
C THR A 215 19.54 -2.80 1.47
N GLY A 216 18.41 -2.34 0.86
CA GLY A 216 18.40 -1.17 -0.02
C GLY A 216 18.52 0.19 0.69
N PHE A 217 18.37 1.27 -0.07
CA PHE A 217 18.69 2.67 0.25
C PHE A 217 17.78 3.36 1.30
N TYR A 218 16.94 2.66 2.05
CA TYR A 218 15.90 3.33 2.84
C TYR A 218 16.21 3.46 4.31
N THR A 219 15.76 4.58 4.87
CA THR A 219 15.89 4.91 6.29
C THR A 219 15.10 3.96 7.19
N GLY A 220 15.76 3.42 8.19
CA GLY A 220 15.13 2.52 9.15
C GLY A 220 14.78 1.16 8.58
N ASP A 221 13.87 0.45 9.25
CA ASP A 221 13.50 -0.92 8.89
C ASP A 221 12.46 -1.00 7.76
N GLY A 222 11.89 0.11 7.33
CA GLY A 222 10.62 0.18 6.61
C GLY A 222 10.55 -0.43 5.20
N ASP A 223 11.65 -0.58 4.49
CA ASP A 223 11.70 -1.21 3.16
C ASP A 223 12.95 -2.10 3.03
N ALA A 224 13.47 -2.55 4.17
CA ALA A 224 14.63 -3.41 4.20
C ALA A 224 14.33 -4.73 3.49
N THR A 225 15.16 -5.10 2.53
CA THR A 225 15.13 -6.37 1.80
C THR A 225 16.56 -6.86 1.60
N GLY A 226 16.89 -8.07 2.04
CA GLY A 226 18.23 -8.61 2.04
C GLY A 226 18.58 -9.27 3.37
N VAL A 227 19.87 -9.48 3.62
CA VAL A 227 20.38 -9.90 4.93
C VAL A 227 20.75 -8.68 5.76
N GLU A 228 20.65 -8.80 7.08
CA GLU A 228 21.01 -7.75 8.00
C GLU A 228 21.54 -8.29 9.33
N LEU A 229 22.71 -7.86 9.72
CA LEU A 229 23.28 -8.03 11.05
C LEU A 229 23.33 -6.65 11.72
N LEU A 230 22.39 -6.42 12.64
CA LEU A 230 22.10 -5.12 13.22
C LEU A 230 22.25 -5.15 14.74
N VAL A 231 22.93 -4.17 15.29
CA VAL A 231 22.85 -3.85 16.73
C VAL A 231 21.62 -3.00 16.96
N THR A 232 20.78 -3.40 17.92
CA THR A 232 19.62 -2.62 18.35
C THR A 232 19.51 -2.68 19.88
N GLU A 233 19.49 -1.52 20.54
CA GLU A 233 19.46 -1.40 22.00
C GLU A 233 20.54 -2.25 22.70
N GLY A 234 21.74 -2.29 22.14
CA GLY A 234 22.87 -3.07 22.64
C GLY A 234 22.77 -4.58 22.40
N LYS A 235 21.78 -5.08 21.70
CA LYS A 235 21.58 -6.48 21.34
C LYS A 235 21.81 -6.70 19.85
N LEU A 236 22.18 -7.89 19.45
CA LEU A 236 22.44 -8.25 18.07
C LEU A 236 21.22 -8.93 17.45
N ARG A 237 20.74 -8.39 16.33
CA ARG A 237 19.68 -8.95 15.50
C ARG A 237 20.27 -9.50 14.22
N TRP A 238 19.98 -10.76 13.89
CA TRP A 238 20.34 -11.41 12.65
C TRP A 238 19.07 -11.74 11.85
N SER A 239 19.01 -11.29 10.59
CA SER A 239 17.77 -11.35 9.81
C SER A 239 18.01 -11.66 8.34
N MET A 240 17.09 -12.41 7.73
CA MET A 240 16.85 -12.47 6.30
C MET A 240 15.49 -11.84 6.01
N ILE A 241 15.43 -10.85 5.13
CA ILE A 241 14.28 -9.95 4.97
C ILE A 241 13.84 -9.89 3.51
N HIS A 242 12.55 -10.08 3.24
CA HIS A 242 11.92 -9.68 1.98
C HIS A 242 11.31 -8.28 2.09
N LEU A 243 10.58 -8.01 3.17
CA LEU A 243 10.04 -6.70 3.54
C LEU A 243 9.83 -6.64 5.06
N TRP A 244 10.57 -5.80 5.75
CA TRP A 244 10.41 -5.63 7.19
C TRP A 244 9.16 -4.83 7.54
N PRO A 245 8.42 -5.20 8.62
CA PRO A 245 8.59 -6.38 9.49
C PRO A 245 7.79 -7.61 9.02
N ASN A 246 7.11 -7.56 7.91
CA ASN A 246 6.00 -8.43 7.55
C ASN A 246 6.42 -9.72 6.86
N SER A 247 7.61 -9.72 6.24
CA SER A 247 8.15 -10.89 5.55
C SER A 247 9.63 -11.02 5.85
N ALA A 248 9.95 -11.66 6.97
CA ALA A 248 11.31 -11.85 7.44
C ALA A 248 11.44 -13.11 8.31
N VAL A 249 12.64 -13.65 8.37
CA VAL A 249 13.11 -14.48 9.48
C VAL A 249 14.14 -13.69 10.26
N SER A 250 14.01 -13.64 11.58
CA SER A 250 14.83 -12.78 12.43
C SER A 250 14.93 -13.31 13.85
N ILE A 251 16.14 -13.29 14.39
CA ILE A 251 16.43 -13.58 15.79
C ILE A 251 17.18 -12.43 16.42
N ILE A 252 17.08 -12.27 17.74
CA ILE A 252 17.79 -11.27 18.53
C ILE A 252 18.40 -11.91 19.77
N THR A 253 19.60 -11.47 20.20
CA THR A 253 20.22 -11.96 21.43
C THR A 253 19.39 -11.61 22.65
N LYS A 254 19.33 -12.53 23.64
CA LYS A 254 18.65 -12.24 24.91
C LYS A 254 19.46 -11.24 25.75
N ALA A 255 20.76 -11.42 25.82
CA ALA A 255 21.68 -10.53 26.51
C ALA A 255 22.20 -9.40 25.61
N GLU A 256 22.62 -8.31 26.23
CA GLU A 256 23.38 -7.26 25.58
C GLU A 256 24.79 -7.75 25.24
N LEU A 257 25.41 -7.12 24.24
CA LEU A 257 26.75 -7.46 23.77
C LEU A 257 27.81 -6.89 24.72
N PRO A 258 28.91 -7.60 24.95
CA PRO A 258 30.04 -7.09 25.72
C PRO A 258 30.72 -5.93 24.99
N LEU A 259 31.18 -4.93 25.76
CA LEU A 259 31.80 -3.72 25.21
C LEU A 259 33.32 -3.73 25.42
N ASN A 260 34.04 -3.03 24.55
CA ASN A 260 35.45 -2.69 24.67
C ASN A 260 36.44 -3.87 24.62
N ALA A 261 35.97 -5.07 24.30
CA ALA A 261 36.81 -6.26 24.08
C ALA A 261 36.58 -6.83 22.69
N TRP A 262 37.64 -7.46 22.15
CA TRP A 262 37.51 -8.20 20.91
C TRP A 262 36.87 -9.56 21.17
N HIS A 263 35.86 -9.87 20.39
CA HIS A 263 35.14 -11.14 20.37
C HIS A 263 35.04 -11.67 18.96
N ARG A 264 35.05 -12.97 18.77
CA ARG A 264 34.72 -13.55 17.47
C ARG A 264 33.21 -13.75 17.37
N LEU A 265 32.57 -12.95 16.55
CA LEU A 265 31.16 -13.07 16.22
C LEU A 265 31.01 -13.93 14.97
N THR A 266 30.10 -14.91 15.03
CA THR A 266 29.70 -15.69 13.86
C THR A 266 28.18 -15.72 13.76
N ALA A 267 27.64 -15.44 12.57
CA ALA A 267 26.23 -15.49 12.25
C ALA A 267 26.02 -16.49 11.09
N THR A 268 25.14 -17.47 11.29
CA THR A 268 24.86 -18.50 10.26
C THR A 268 23.39 -18.49 9.87
N TYR A 269 23.14 -18.91 8.63
CA TYR A 269 21.82 -19.17 8.08
C TYR A 269 21.86 -20.41 7.19
N ASP A 270 20.96 -21.37 7.43
CA ASP A 270 20.96 -22.66 6.76
C ASP A 270 20.21 -22.70 5.41
N GLY A 271 19.54 -21.59 5.02
CA GLY A 271 18.74 -21.55 3.81
C GLY A 271 17.36 -22.18 3.95
N SER A 272 16.89 -22.45 5.17
CA SER A 272 15.57 -23.09 5.41
C SER A 272 14.37 -22.19 5.17
N SER A 273 14.56 -20.88 5.06
CA SER A 273 13.50 -19.88 5.08
C SER A 273 12.70 -19.86 6.39
N GLN A 274 13.32 -20.30 7.50
CA GLN A 274 12.77 -20.34 8.84
C GLN A 274 13.72 -19.70 9.85
N ALA A 275 13.17 -19.13 10.93
CA ALA A 275 13.98 -18.50 11.96
C ALA A 275 14.85 -19.52 12.72
N SER A 276 14.42 -20.78 12.77
CA SER A 276 15.21 -21.89 13.35
C SER A 276 16.52 -22.18 12.61
N GLY A 277 16.68 -21.70 11.37
CA GLY A 277 17.91 -21.81 10.59
C GLY A 277 18.91 -20.66 10.81
N LEU A 278 18.57 -19.69 11.64
CA LEU A 278 19.43 -18.59 12.02
C LEU A 278 20.12 -18.86 13.36
N HIS A 279 21.45 -18.74 13.42
CA HIS A 279 22.18 -18.89 14.67
C HIS A 279 23.22 -17.79 14.84
N LEU A 280 23.50 -17.43 16.09
CA LEU A 280 24.51 -16.47 16.49
C LEU A 280 25.48 -17.11 17.49
N TYR A 281 26.77 -16.90 17.27
CA TYR A 281 27.83 -17.43 18.11
C TYR A 281 28.76 -16.29 18.54
N LEU A 282 29.22 -16.34 19.78
CA LEU A 282 30.27 -15.47 20.30
C LEU A 282 31.38 -16.35 20.87
N ASP A 283 32.59 -16.08 20.43
CA ASP A 283 33.78 -16.83 20.85
C ASP A 283 33.60 -18.36 20.69
N GLY A 284 33.07 -18.77 19.53
CA GLY A 284 32.88 -20.17 19.16
C GLY A 284 31.71 -20.87 19.88
N ARG A 285 30.93 -20.18 20.70
CA ARG A 285 29.77 -20.74 21.43
C ARG A 285 28.48 -20.08 21.02
N GLU A 286 27.44 -20.88 20.85
CA GLU A 286 26.12 -20.36 20.50
C GLU A 286 25.54 -19.52 21.66
N ILE A 287 25.02 -18.36 21.33
CA ILE A 287 24.38 -17.45 22.29
C ILE A 287 22.86 -17.56 22.25
N ALA A 288 22.26 -17.39 23.42
CA ALA A 288 20.81 -17.49 23.55
C ALA A 288 20.10 -16.35 22.80
N THR A 289 19.15 -16.72 21.96
CA THR A 289 18.36 -15.80 21.14
C THR A 289 16.88 -15.92 21.40
N THR A 290 16.12 -14.96 20.88
CA THR A 290 14.65 -14.97 20.81
C THR A 290 14.27 -14.76 19.35
N VAL A 291 13.26 -15.50 18.86
CA VAL A 291 12.70 -15.29 17.53
C VAL A 291 11.90 -13.99 17.53
N VAL A 292 12.27 -13.09 16.62
CA VAL A 292 11.58 -11.81 16.39
C VAL A 292 10.55 -11.96 15.28
N ARG A 293 10.92 -12.67 14.19
CA ARG A 293 10.07 -12.94 13.02
C ARG A 293 10.34 -14.34 12.48
N ASP A 294 9.26 -14.98 12.01
CA ASP A 294 9.32 -16.24 11.27
C ASP A 294 8.23 -16.25 10.18
N THR A 295 8.25 -15.23 9.31
CA THR A 295 7.20 -14.96 8.32
C THR A 295 7.74 -14.74 6.91
N LEU A 296 8.96 -15.20 6.62
CA LEU A 296 9.58 -15.01 5.30
C LEU A 296 8.87 -15.87 4.23
N HIS A 297 8.13 -15.23 3.33
CA HIS A 297 7.28 -15.88 2.35
C HIS A 297 7.54 -15.47 0.90
N ALA A 298 8.53 -14.62 0.66
CA ALA A 298 8.96 -14.23 -0.68
C ALA A 298 10.49 -14.07 -0.73
N LYS A 299 11.03 -14.06 -1.95
CA LYS A 299 12.48 -13.91 -2.16
C LYS A 299 12.96 -12.54 -1.69
N SER A 300 14.12 -12.52 -1.04
CA SER A 300 14.87 -11.31 -0.78
C SER A 300 15.44 -10.74 -2.08
N ARG A 301 15.46 -9.42 -2.21
CA ARG A 301 16.19 -8.76 -3.31
C ARG A 301 17.63 -8.51 -2.90
N ASN A 302 18.51 -8.57 -3.86
CA ASN A 302 19.92 -8.45 -3.61
C ASN A 302 20.48 -7.12 -4.07
N ASN A 303 20.97 -6.38 -3.09
CA ASN A 303 22.01 -5.38 -3.32
C ASN A 303 23.38 -6.01 -3.02
N ALA A 304 24.44 -5.29 -3.31
CA ALA A 304 25.77 -5.69 -2.86
C ALA A 304 25.77 -5.84 -1.33
N LEU A 305 26.59 -6.74 -0.83
CA LEU A 305 26.79 -6.91 0.61
C LEU A 305 27.69 -5.78 1.10
N GLU A 306 27.26 -5.06 2.13
CA GLU A 306 27.97 -3.90 2.72
C GLU A 306 28.30 -4.18 4.17
N ILE A 307 29.47 -3.66 4.61
CA ILE A 307 30.03 -3.85 5.96
C ILE A 307 30.34 -2.48 6.56
N GLY A 308 29.84 -2.22 7.79
CA GLY A 308 30.19 -1.05 8.60
C GLY A 308 29.39 0.19 8.31
N SER A 309 28.83 0.37 7.12
CA SER A 309 28.01 1.51 6.72
C SER A 309 26.60 1.10 6.32
N ARG A 310 25.68 2.06 6.28
CA ARG A 310 24.37 1.92 5.64
C ARG A 310 23.87 3.28 5.20
N THR A 311 23.60 3.46 3.93
CA THR A 311 23.12 4.73 3.39
C THR A 311 21.81 5.17 4.05
N ARG A 312 21.79 6.39 4.62
CA ARG A 312 20.65 7.00 5.31
C ARG A 312 20.15 6.25 6.56
N ASP A 313 20.99 5.43 7.18
CA ASP A 313 20.74 4.76 8.44
C ASP A 313 22.01 4.76 9.30
N ALA A 314 21.95 4.27 10.54
CA ALA A 314 23.09 4.19 11.43
C ALA A 314 24.02 3.03 11.01
N GLY A 315 25.23 3.35 10.56
CA GLY A 315 26.31 2.38 10.38
C GLY A 315 26.95 1.98 11.71
N PHE A 316 28.07 1.25 11.65
CA PHE A 316 28.75 0.67 12.81
C PHE A 316 29.64 1.69 13.53
N ARG A 317 29.01 2.65 14.21
CA ARG A 317 29.71 3.72 14.91
C ARG A 317 30.47 3.20 16.13
N ASN A 318 31.72 3.68 16.30
CA ASN A 318 32.63 3.27 17.38
C ASN A 318 32.82 1.76 17.48
N GLY A 319 32.51 1.03 16.42
CA GLY A 319 32.78 -0.38 16.32
C GLY A 319 34.06 -0.66 15.55
N SER A 320 34.65 -1.82 15.77
CA SER A 320 35.87 -2.25 15.01
C SER A 320 35.69 -3.67 14.52
N LEU A 321 36.20 -3.96 13.32
CA LEU A 321 36.23 -5.29 12.72
C LEU A 321 37.66 -5.68 12.34
N ASP A 322 37.90 -7.00 12.40
CA ASP A 322 39.15 -7.64 12.01
C ASP A 322 38.84 -9.06 11.48
N GLU A 323 39.61 -9.58 10.54
CA GLU A 323 39.49 -10.93 9.98
C GLU A 323 38.05 -11.27 9.52
N VAL A 324 37.46 -10.43 8.68
CA VAL A 324 36.14 -10.66 8.15
C VAL A 324 36.11 -11.79 7.14
N GLN A 325 35.27 -12.79 7.39
CA GLN A 325 35.18 -14.01 6.56
C GLN A 325 33.69 -14.32 6.22
N LEU A 326 33.46 -14.78 4.99
CA LEU A 326 32.11 -15.18 4.51
C LEU A 326 32.20 -16.55 3.82
N TRP A 327 31.19 -17.38 4.09
CA TRP A 327 31.03 -18.69 3.44
C TRP A 327 29.70 -18.78 2.73
N ASN A 328 29.68 -19.50 1.61
CA ASN A 328 28.47 -19.86 0.86
C ASN A 328 27.73 -21.08 1.44
N GLN A 329 27.94 -21.37 2.71
CA GLN A 329 27.33 -22.45 3.47
C GLN A 329 27.05 -22.01 4.90
N ALA A 330 26.14 -22.70 5.57
CA ALA A 330 25.99 -22.59 7.01
C ALA A 330 27.06 -23.45 7.69
N LEU A 331 27.94 -22.83 8.48
CA LEU A 331 28.83 -23.55 9.35
C LEU A 331 28.06 -24.16 10.52
N THR A 332 28.43 -25.38 10.87
CA THR A 332 27.88 -26.04 12.07
C THR A 332 28.51 -25.46 13.34
N ALA A 333 27.88 -25.68 14.49
CA ALA A 333 28.46 -25.26 15.76
C ALA A 333 29.85 -25.83 16.04
N VAL A 334 30.18 -27.03 15.54
CA VAL A 334 31.49 -27.64 15.62
C VAL A 334 32.51 -26.89 14.78
N GLU A 335 32.18 -26.56 13.53
CA GLU A 335 33.06 -25.80 12.64
C GLU A 335 33.29 -24.38 13.17
N VAL A 336 32.24 -23.73 13.75
CA VAL A 336 32.37 -22.41 14.39
C VAL A 336 33.26 -22.49 15.63
N ALA A 337 33.12 -23.51 16.44
CA ALA A 337 34.02 -23.73 17.59
C ALA A 337 35.48 -23.95 17.18
N SER A 338 35.71 -24.79 16.15
CA SER A 338 37.02 -25.01 15.56
C SER A 338 37.65 -23.73 15.00
N LEU A 339 36.84 -22.89 14.34
CA LEU A 339 37.27 -21.59 13.84
C LEU A 339 37.80 -20.66 14.94
N HIS A 340 37.28 -20.81 16.15
CA HIS A 340 37.72 -20.08 17.36
C HIS A 340 38.84 -20.80 18.13
N GLY A 341 39.29 -21.99 17.68
CA GLY A 341 40.34 -22.77 18.35
C GLY A 341 39.86 -23.65 19.51
N ILE A 342 38.55 -23.86 19.63
CA ILE A 342 37.99 -24.79 20.63
C ILE A 342 38.11 -26.22 20.08
N ASP A 343 38.62 -27.15 20.88
CA ASP A 343 38.65 -28.56 20.49
C ASP A 343 37.20 -29.10 20.38
N PRO A 344 36.78 -29.55 19.20
CA PRO A 344 35.46 -30.10 18.97
C PRO A 344 35.05 -31.23 19.91
N LYS A 345 35.99 -32.00 20.42
CA LYS A 345 35.74 -33.09 21.36
C LYS A 345 35.28 -32.62 22.73
N THR A 346 35.51 -31.36 23.07
CA THR A 346 35.07 -30.76 24.35
C THR A 346 33.63 -30.23 24.31
N LEU A 347 33.03 -30.18 23.13
CA LEU A 347 31.67 -29.74 22.96
C LEU A 347 30.64 -30.78 23.49
N PRO A 348 29.44 -30.35 23.88
CA PRO A 348 28.41 -31.29 24.27
C PRO A 348 28.13 -32.38 23.22
N SER A 349 27.92 -33.62 23.63
CA SER A 349 27.68 -34.74 22.72
C SER A 349 26.57 -34.46 21.70
N LYS A 350 25.48 -33.79 22.11
CA LYS A 350 24.42 -33.38 21.21
C LYS A 350 24.93 -32.53 20.04
N VAL A 351 25.83 -31.58 20.29
CA VAL A 351 26.41 -30.70 19.26
C VAL A 351 27.28 -31.48 18.30
N GLN A 352 28.10 -32.41 18.84
CA GLN A 352 28.93 -33.29 18.05
C GLN A 352 28.12 -34.23 17.15
N LEU A 353 27.06 -34.83 17.69
CA LEU A 353 26.14 -35.72 16.94
C LEU A 353 25.37 -34.95 15.85
N THR A 354 24.94 -33.72 16.11
CA THR A 354 24.29 -32.87 15.10
C THR A 354 25.26 -32.60 13.94
N HIS A 355 26.48 -32.21 14.22
CA HIS A 355 27.49 -31.98 13.20
C HIS A 355 27.81 -33.25 12.38
N ALA A 356 27.98 -34.40 13.03
CA ALA A 356 28.21 -35.68 12.37
C ALA A 356 27.06 -36.02 11.41
N ARG A 357 25.82 -35.83 11.87
CA ARG A 357 24.61 -36.00 11.07
C ARG A 357 24.57 -35.10 9.84
N GLU A 358 24.90 -33.82 9.99
CA GLU A 358 24.89 -32.86 8.90
C GLU A 358 26.03 -33.04 7.89
N ARG A 359 27.22 -33.48 8.35
CA ARG A 359 28.43 -33.53 7.52
C ARG A 359 28.77 -34.91 7.02
N THR A 360 28.39 -35.98 7.72
CA THR A 360 28.84 -37.35 7.39
C THR A 360 27.68 -38.33 7.09
N ASP A 361 26.44 -37.97 7.46
CA ASP A 361 25.27 -38.84 7.20
C ASP A 361 24.65 -38.49 5.82
N THR A 362 24.96 -39.36 4.84
CA THR A 362 24.45 -39.21 3.46
C THR A 362 22.93 -39.24 3.39
N ALA A 363 22.28 -40.12 4.19
CA ALA A 363 20.83 -40.25 4.20
C ALA A 363 20.16 -38.95 4.71
N TYR A 364 20.73 -38.36 5.75
CA TYR A 364 20.27 -37.05 6.26
C TYR A 364 20.45 -35.94 5.23
N GLN A 365 21.62 -35.86 4.60
CA GLN A 365 21.88 -34.84 3.58
C GLN A 365 20.95 -34.94 2.38
N GLU A 366 20.62 -36.16 1.93
CA GLU A 366 19.68 -36.36 0.84
C GLU A 366 18.25 -35.98 1.25
N ALA A 367 17.81 -36.37 2.46
CA ALA A 367 16.50 -36.02 2.99
C ALA A 367 16.39 -34.48 3.18
N TRP A 368 17.43 -33.83 3.67
CA TRP A 368 17.51 -32.36 3.77
C TRP A 368 17.38 -31.68 2.40
N LYS A 369 18.08 -32.16 1.39
CA LYS A 369 17.97 -31.65 0.01
C LYS A 369 16.53 -31.77 -0.53
N LYS A 370 15.87 -32.92 -0.27
CA LYS A 370 14.47 -33.14 -0.66
C LYS A 370 13.52 -32.16 0.04
N LEU A 371 13.70 -31.94 1.34
CA LEU A 371 12.92 -30.96 2.09
C LEU A 371 13.12 -29.53 1.54
N GLN A 372 14.37 -29.13 1.29
CA GLN A 372 14.65 -27.82 0.70
C GLN A 372 14.03 -27.68 -0.69
N GLN A 373 14.04 -28.72 -1.51
CA GLN A 373 13.38 -28.70 -2.81
C GLN A 373 11.86 -28.53 -2.68
N ALA A 374 11.22 -29.29 -1.80
CA ALA A 374 9.78 -29.16 -1.55
C ALA A 374 9.38 -27.74 -1.08
N ARG A 375 10.21 -27.11 -0.24
CA ARG A 375 10.03 -25.72 0.19
C ARG A 375 10.17 -24.73 -0.97
N ARG A 376 11.16 -24.92 -1.88
CA ARG A 376 11.31 -24.13 -3.09
C ARG A 376 10.12 -24.25 -4.03
N ASP A 377 9.60 -25.45 -4.21
CA ASP A 377 8.46 -25.72 -5.10
C ASP A 377 7.19 -25.04 -4.58
N LEU A 378 6.94 -25.09 -3.27
CA LEU A 378 5.85 -24.34 -2.65
C LEU A 378 6.03 -22.83 -2.83
N ALA A 379 7.24 -22.31 -2.62
CA ALA A 379 7.55 -20.89 -2.78
C ALA A 379 7.32 -20.43 -4.22
N ALA A 380 7.81 -21.18 -5.21
CA ALA A 380 7.61 -20.86 -6.62
C ALA A 380 6.13 -20.84 -7.02
N HIS A 381 5.36 -21.83 -6.53
CA HIS A 381 3.91 -21.83 -6.73
C HIS A 381 3.25 -20.61 -6.11
N GLN A 382 3.55 -20.30 -4.86
CA GLN A 382 2.99 -19.16 -4.13
C GLN A 382 3.33 -17.82 -4.77
N GLU A 383 4.55 -17.64 -5.28
CA GLU A 383 4.97 -16.42 -5.99
C GLU A 383 4.27 -16.26 -7.34
N SER A 384 3.79 -17.36 -7.96
CA SER A 384 3.02 -17.30 -9.21
C SER A 384 1.56 -16.89 -9.02
N VAL A 385 1.02 -16.96 -7.81
CA VAL A 385 -0.38 -16.65 -7.50
C VAL A 385 -0.52 -15.16 -7.18
N PRO A 386 -1.43 -14.43 -7.87
CA PRO A 386 -1.68 -13.03 -7.54
C PRO A 386 -2.11 -12.85 -6.09
N ALA A 387 -1.64 -11.78 -5.46
CA ALA A 387 -1.95 -11.44 -4.10
C ALA A 387 -2.53 -10.02 -4.00
N PHE A 388 -3.27 -9.76 -2.93
CA PHE A 388 -3.67 -8.41 -2.55
C PHE A 388 -3.41 -8.18 -1.06
N PHE A 389 -3.22 -6.93 -0.70
CA PHE A 389 -2.94 -6.53 0.66
C PHE A 389 -4.13 -6.82 1.59
N ALA A 390 -3.86 -7.34 2.79
CA ALA A 390 -4.85 -7.60 3.82
C ALA A 390 -4.36 -7.10 5.18
N MET A 391 -5.30 -6.72 6.06
CA MET A 391 -4.96 -6.36 7.43
C MET A 391 -4.70 -7.62 8.26
N GLU A 392 -3.59 -7.65 8.97
CA GLU A 392 -3.22 -8.71 9.89
C GLU A 392 -2.77 -8.13 11.22
N HIS A 393 -3.06 -8.85 12.28
CA HIS A 393 -2.62 -8.49 13.62
C HIS A 393 -1.10 -8.69 13.77
N SER A 394 -0.40 -7.71 14.31
CA SER A 394 1.03 -7.81 14.60
C SER A 394 1.25 -8.41 15.98
N PRO A 395 2.04 -9.47 16.11
CA PRO A 395 2.42 -9.98 17.44
C PRO A 395 3.35 -9.03 18.22
N LEU A 396 3.90 -8.02 17.53
CA LEU A 396 4.77 -6.99 18.11
C LEU A 396 4.12 -5.59 18.04
N ALA A 397 2.80 -5.52 18.18
CA ALA A 397 2.10 -4.25 18.19
C ALA A 397 2.71 -3.32 19.26
N PRO A 398 3.10 -2.09 18.89
CA PRO A 398 3.55 -1.12 19.88
C PRO A 398 2.40 -0.76 20.82
N LYS A 399 2.70 -0.50 22.09
CA LYS A 399 1.71 0.06 23.01
C LYS A 399 1.24 1.42 22.50
N ALA A 400 -0.05 1.65 22.55
CA ALA A 400 -0.62 2.93 22.19
C ALA A 400 -0.57 3.89 23.39
N TYR A 401 -0.32 5.16 23.09
CA TYR A 401 -0.29 6.26 24.06
C TYR A 401 -1.04 7.45 23.50
N VAL A 402 -1.49 8.35 24.38
CA VAL A 402 -1.92 9.68 23.94
C VAL A 402 -0.72 10.40 23.33
N LEU A 403 -0.87 10.97 22.15
CA LEU A 403 0.16 11.77 21.50
C LEU A 403 -0.04 13.24 21.86
N THR A 404 0.99 13.89 22.37
CA THR A 404 0.96 15.31 22.74
C THR A 404 0.68 16.16 21.48
N ARG A 405 -0.43 16.88 21.46
CA ARG A 405 -0.93 17.64 20.30
C ARG A 405 -1.05 16.80 19.00
N GLY A 406 -1.20 15.47 19.14
CA GLY A 406 -1.32 14.56 17.99
C GLY A 406 -0.02 14.34 17.22
N GLU A 407 1.15 14.74 17.73
CA GLU A 407 2.44 14.58 17.07
C GLU A 407 2.98 13.15 17.22
N TYR A 408 3.32 12.50 16.12
CA TYR A 408 3.68 11.08 16.06
C TYR A 408 4.90 10.70 16.93
N ASP A 409 5.84 11.64 17.13
CA ASP A 409 7.09 11.47 17.86
C ASP A 409 7.04 11.90 19.34
N LYS A 410 5.84 12.32 19.84
CA LYS A 410 5.64 12.81 21.19
C LYS A 410 4.60 12.01 21.98
N PRO A 411 4.82 10.70 22.23
CA PRO A 411 3.92 9.91 23.05
C PRO A 411 4.01 10.32 24.52
N ASP A 412 2.87 10.55 25.15
CA ASP A 412 2.78 10.73 26.61
C ASP A 412 2.80 9.36 27.30
N LEU A 413 3.98 8.91 27.69
CA LEU A 413 4.19 7.59 28.32
C LEU A 413 3.42 7.41 29.64
N THR A 414 2.90 8.48 30.23
CA THR A 414 2.06 8.44 31.46
C THR A 414 0.59 8.11 31.12
N LYS A 415 0.20 8.18 29.85
CA LYS A 415 -1.18 7.97 29.38
C LYS A 415 -1.26 6.82 28.37
N PRO A 416 -1.07 5.57 28.80
CA PRO A 416 -1.26 4.42 27.95
C PRO A 416 -2.73 4.28 27.54
N CYS A 417 -2.96 3.84 26.30
CA CYS A 417 -4.29 3.63 25.75
C CYS A 417 -4.50 2.15 25.41
N GLU A 418 -5.51 1.54 26.01
CA GLU A 418 -5.98 0.21 25.63
C GLU A 418 -7.00 0.32 24.46
N PRO A 419 -7.09 -0.73 23.62
CA PRO A 419 -8.08 -0.77 22.55
C PRO A 419 -9.50 -0.55 23.07
N GLY A 420 -10.20 0.45 22.54
CA GLY A 420 -11.52 0.87 23.04
C GLY A 420 -12.28 1.76 22.05
N VAL A 421 -13.45 2.23 22.51
CA VAL A 421 -14.36 3.10 21.77
C VAL A 421 -14.85 4.23 22.67
N PRO A 422 -15.44 5.33 22.16
CA PRO A 422 -16.03 6.36 23.00
C PRO A 422 -17.28 5.81 23.72
N THR A 423 -17.09 5.36 24.95
CA THR A 423 -18.10 4.67 25.75
C THR A 423 -19.26 5.57 26.18
N GLN A 424 -19.08 6.88 26.18
CA GLN A 424 -20.14 7.88 26.38
C GLN A 424 -21.15 7.90 25.23
N VAL A 425 -20.74 7.52 24.03
CA VAL A 425 -21.62 7.41 22.86
C VAL A 425 -22.42 6.11 22.91
N PHE A 426 -21.74 4.99 23.11
CA PHE A 426 -22.32 3.67 23.29
C PHE A 426 -21.37 2.76 24.07
N PRO A 427 -21.81 2.04 25.10
CA PRO A 427 -20.94 1.23 25.93
C PRO A 427 -20.36 0.05 25.18
N TRP A 428 -19.11 -0.34 25.55
CA TRP A 428 -18.48 -1.57 25.06
C TRP A 428 -19.05 -2.78 25.79
N ASP A 429 -19.38 -3.84 25.07
CA ASP A 429 -19.69 -5.13 25.66
C ASP A 429 -18.39 -5.87 26.03
N GLU A 430 -18.12 -6.03 27.33
CA GLU A 430 -16.91 -6.67 27.86
C GLU A 430 -16.75 -8.15 27.45
N LYS A 431 -17.78 -8.77 26.90
CA LYS A 431 -17.71 -10.12 26.32
C LYS A 431 -17.07 -10.10 24.93
N GLN A 432 -16.94 -8.95 24.29
CA GLN A 432 -16.34 -8.82 22.99
C GLN A 432 -14.82 -8.67 23.08
N PRO A 433 -14.04 -9.25 22.15
CA PRO A 433 -12.59 -9.09 22.15
C PRO A 433 -12.22 -7.63 21.86
N ARG A 434 -11.27 -7.08 22.57
CA ARG A 434 -10.77 -5.70 22.36
C ARG A 434 -9.85 -5.62 21.13
N ASN A 435 -10.45 -5.81 19.96
CA ASN A 435 -9.81 -5.77 18.64
C ASN A 435 -10.80 -5.30 17.56
N ARG A 436 -10.40 -5.30 16.29
CA ARG A 436 -11.24 -4.89 15.17
C ARG A 436 -12.53 -5.71 15.00
N LEU A 437 -12.53 -6.99 15.39
CA LEU A 437 -13.75 -7.80 15.38
C LEU A 437 -14.75 -7.31 16.42
N GLY A 438 -14.27 -7.00 17.63
CA GLY A 438 -15.11 -6.38 18.67
C GLY A 438 -15.63 -5.02 18.23
N LEU A 439 -14.80 -4.17 17.60
CA LEU A 439 -15.25 -2.90 17.02
C LEU A 439 -16.38 -3.12 15.97
N ALA A 440 -16.20 -4.09 15.07
CA ALA A 440 -17.22 -4.40 14.07
C ALA A 440 -18.55 -4.81 14.73
N ARG A 441 -18.51 -5.65 15.77
CA ARG A 441 -19.69 -6.06 16.53
C ARG A 441 -20.33 -4.91 17.30
N TRP A 442 -19.51 -4.02 17.88
CA TRP A 442 -19.98 -2.81 18.55
C TRP A 442 -20.70 -1.86 17.56
N LEU A 443 -20.12 -1.64 16.37
CA LEU A 443 -20.74 -0.83 15.32
C LEU A 443 -22.07 -1.42 14.80
N THR A 444 -22.16 -2.74 14.71
CA THR A 444 -23.36 -3.42 14.18
C THR A 444 -24.33 -3.90 15.27
N ASP A 445 -24.10 -3.57 16.53
CA ASP A 445 -25.02 -3.87 17.59
C ASP A 445 -26.38 -3.19 17.32
N PRO A 446 -27.50 -3.92 17.38
CA PRO A 446 -28.83 -3.34 17.17
C PRO A 446 -29.18 -2.18 18.11
N LYS A 447 -28.52 -2.09 19.24
CA LYS A 447 -28.70 -1.01 20.23
C LYS A 447 -27.81 0.20 19.96
N ASN A 448 -26.82 0.10 19.03
CA ASN A 448 -25.98 1.22 18.67
C ASN A 448 -26.82 2.32 18.01
N PRO A 449 -26.87 3.54 18.59
CA PRO A 449 -27.79 4.57 18.13
C PRO A 449 -27.39 5.22 16.79
N LEU A 450 -26.17 5.03 16.32
CA LEU A 450 -25.59 5.80 15.21
C LEU A 450 -25.56 5.05 13.89
N THR A 451 -25.00 3.84 13.87
CA THR A 451 -24.61 3.17 12.61
C THR A 451 -25.79 2.98 11.63
N ALA A 452 -26.95 2.56 12.12
CA ALA A 452 -28.11 2.37 11.24
C ALA A 452 -28.66 3.70 10.71
N ARG A 453 -28.69 4.75 11.54
CA ARG A 453 -29.08 6.10 11.11
C ARG A 453 -28.14 6.65 10.04
N VAL A 454 -26.84 6.52 10.24
CA VAL A 454 -25.81 6.94 9.24
C VAL A 454 -25.99 6.19 7.93
N ALA A 455 -26.16 4.87 7.98
CA ALA A 455 -26.35 4.04 6.80
C ALA A 455 -27.60 4.45 6.02
N VAL A 456 -28.74 4.57 6.70
CA VAL A 456 -30.01 4.97 6.10
C VAL A 456 -29.95 6.39 5.56
N ASN A 457 -29.35 7.34 6.30
CA ASN A 457 -29.18 8.72 5.84
C ASN A 457 -28.40 8.80 4.52
N ARG A 458 -27.37 7.99 4.37
CA ARG A 458 -26.58 7.91 3.13
C ARG A 458 -27.33 7.26 1.98
N LEU A 459 -28.08 6.19 2.23
CA LEU A 459 -28.94 5.58 1.21
C LEU A 459 -30.03 6.56 0.77
N TRP A 460 -30.61 7.31 1.72
CA TRP A 460 -31.54 8.38 1.44
C TRP A 460 -30.91 9.46 0.55
N ALA A 461 -29.74 9.96 0.91
CA ALA A 461 -29.01 10.97 0.15
C ALA A 461 -28.70 10.53 -1.30
N GLN A 462 -28.43 9.24 -1.52
CA GLN A 462 -28.22 8.70 -2.87
C GLN A 462 -29.50 8.75 -3.73
N VAL A 463 -30.68 8.62 -3.11
CA VAL A 463 -31.97 8.62 -3.80
C VAL A 463 -32.53 10.02 -3.94
N PHE A 464 -32.43 10.84 -2.90
CA PHE A 464 -33.08 12.15 -2.81
C PHE A 464 -32.13 13.35 -2.95
N GLY A 465 -30.82 13.11 -3.04
CA GLY A 465 -29.78 14.14 -3.22
C GLY A 465 -29.23 14.71 -1.92
N ASN A 466 -30.08 14.99 -0.95
CA ASN A 466 -29.69 15.40 0.40
C ASN A 466 -30.10 14.34 1.42
N GLY A 467 -29.30 14.16 2.45
CA GLY A 467 -29.67 13.33 3.59
C GLY A 467 -30.80 13.96 4.41
N LEU A 468 -31.47 13.17 5.21
CA LEU A 468 -32.37 13.67 6.26
C LEU A 468 -31.60 14.50 7.31
N PHE A 469 -30.34 14.15 7.55
CA PHE A 469 -29.29 15.01 8.08
C PHE A 469 -28.45 15.49 6.90
N ALA A 470 -28.36 16.80 6.65
CA ALA A 470 -27.56 17.35 5.55
C ALA A 470 -26.05 17.17 5.78
N SER A 471 -25.59 17.28 7.04
CA SER A 471 -24.23 16.97 7.48
C SER A 471 -24.05 15.46 7.74
N SER A 472 -24.03 14.65 6.67
CA SER A 472 -23.97 13.18 6.79
C SER A 472 -22.71 12.65 7.52
N GLU A 473 -21.68 13.48 7.63
CA GLU A 473 -20.43 13.23 8.33
C GLU A 473 -20.47 13.63 9.81
N ASN A 474 -21.44 14.43 10.22
CA ASN A 474 -21.54 14.97 11.58
C ASN A 474 -22.98 14.98 12.06
N LEU A 475 -23.36 13.93 12.78
CA LEU A 475 -24.61 13.78 13.51
C LEU A 475 -24.46 14.22 14.98
N GLY A 476 -23.25 14.73 15.34
CA GLY A 476 -22.95 15.26 16.68
C GLY A 476 -23.61 16.61 16.93
N LEU A 477 -23.29 17.22 18.07
CA LEU A 477 -23.94 18.44 18.55
C LEU A 477 -23.77 19.67 17.66
N GLN A 478 -22.79 19.64 16.74
CA GLN A 478 -22.56 20.70 15.73
C GLN A 478 -23.12 20.38 14.36
N GLY A 479 -23.69 19.17 14.18
CA GLY A 479 -24.31 18.79 12.91
C GLY A 479 -25.65 19.46 12.70
N ASP A 480 -26.14 19.40 11.45
CA ASP A 480 -27.50 19.81 11.14
C ASP A 480 -28.53 18.94 11.90
N GLN A 481 -29.68 19.49 12.18
CA GLN A 481 -30.79 18.69 12.70
C GLN A 481 -31.45 17.90 11.58
N ALA A 482 -31.97 16.72 11.92
CA ALA A 482 -32.72 15.94 10.96
C ALA A 482 -34.00 16.68 10.57
N THR A 483 -34.30 16.77 9.28
CA THR A 483 -35.55 17.35 8.79
C THR A 483 -36.75 16.52 9.19
N HIS A 484 -36.60 15.20 9.26
CA HIS A 484 -37.66 14.23 9.61
C HIS A 484 -37.07 13.16 10.55
N PRO A 485 -36.85 13.46 11.86
CA PRO A 485 -36.17 12.57 12.78
C PRO A 485 -36.91 11.25 12.99
N GLU A 486 -38.24 11.27 13.12
CA GLU A 486 -39.06 10.06 13.32
C GLU A 486 -39.03 9.13 12.09
N LEU A 487 -39.00 9.70 10.90
CA LEU A 487 -38.84 8.94 9.67
C LEU A 487 -37.47 8.25 9.61
N LEU A 488 -36.40 8.97 9.96
CA LEU A 488 -35.03 8.42 10.00
C LEU A 488 -34.96 7.26 11.01
N ASP A 489 -35.52 7.43 12.19
CA ASP A 489 -35.55 6.42 13.23
C ASP A 489 -36.35 5.18 12.81
N THR A 490 -37.50 5.38 12.21
CA THR A 490 -38.31 4.28 11.68
C THR A 490 -37.54 3.49 10.61
N LEU A 491 -36.96 4.19 9.65
CA LEU A 491 -36.17 3.55 8.58
C LEU A 491 -34.93 2.83 9.14
N ALA A 492 -34.25 3.39 10.16
CA ALA A 492 -33.12 2.78 10.81
C ALA A 492 -33.47 1.47 11.53
N VAL A 493 -34.57 1.48 12.29
CA VAL A 493 -35.10 0.28 12.97
C VAL A 493 -35.49 -0.79 11.95
N ASP A 494 -36.19 -0.41 10.89
CA ASP A 494 -36.60 -1.34 9.83
C ASP A 494 -35.38 -1.91 9.07
N PHE A 495 -34.35 -1.10 8.88
CA PHE A 495 -33.09 -1.57 8.26
C PHE A 495 -32.38 -2.63 9.10
N ILE A 496 -32.32 -2.42 10.43
CA ILE A 496 -31.77 -3.43 11.37
C ILE A 496 -32.64 -4.70 11.33
N ARG A 497 -33.95 -4.58 11.49
CA ARG A 497 -34.92 -5.71 11.48
C ARG A 497 -34.87 -6.50 10.16
N GLY A 498 -34.66 -5.81 9.06
CA GLY A 498 -34.49 -6.38 7.72
C GLY A 498 -33.12 -7.01 7.47
N GLY A 499 -32.26 -7.18 8.49
CA GLY A 499 -30.92 -7.77 8.36
C GLY A 499 -29.96 -6.92 7.55
N TRP A 500 -30.04 -5.59 7.64
CA TRP A 500 -29.16 -4.65 6.93
C TRP A 500 -29.24 -4.79 5.40
N ASN A 501 -30.41 -5.11 4.87
CA ASN A 501 -30.64 -5.36 3.45
C ASN A 501 -30.74 -4.05 2.67
N THR A 502 -29.59 -3.62 2.13
CA THR A 502 -29.44 -2.40 1.33
C THR A 502 -30.36 -2.38 0.10
N LYS A 503 -30.51 -3.53 -0.61
CA LYS A 503 -31.39 -3.57 -1.80
C LYS A 503 -32.85 -3.40 -1.44
N ALA A 504 -33.31 -4.01 -0.35
CA ALA A 504 -34.67 -3.86 0.13
C ALA A 504 -34.97 -2.39 0.55
N MET A 505 -34.01 -1.75 1.24
CA MET A 505 -34.10 -0.34 1.62
C MET A 505 -34.16 0.57 0.37
N LEU A 506 -33.25 0.43 -0.56
CA LEU A 506 -33.27 1.21 -1.81
C LEU A 506 -34.60 1.01 -2.58
N ARG A 507 -35.10 -0.24 -2.70
CA ARG A 507 -36.37 -0.54 -3.32
C ARG A 507 -37.53 0.20 -2.64
N ARG A 508 -37.53 0.22 -1.30
CA ARG A 508 -38.55 0.96 -0.52
C ARG A 508 -38.52 2.44 -0.82
N LEU A 509 -37.32 3.04 -0.88
CA LEU A 509 -37.16 4.48 -1.14
C LEU A 509 -37.62 4.85 -2.56
N VAL A 510 -37.23 4.12 -3.59
CA VAL A 510 -37.57 4.44 -4.98
C VAL A 510 -39.03 4.11 -5.33
N LEU A 511 -39.69 3.24 -4.58
CA LEU A 511 -41.12 2.97 -4.73
C LEU A 511 -42.01 3.90 -3.90
N SER A 512 -41.46 4.81 -3.12
CA SER A 512 -42.22 5.75 -2.32
C SER A 512 -42.91 6.78 -3.21
N ALA A 513 -44.10 7.23 -2.79
CA ALA A 513 -44.81 8.31 -3.44
C ALA A 513 -43.97 9.60 -3.51
N THR A 514 -43.12 9.84 -2.50
CA THR A 514 -42.17 10.95 -2.45
C THR A 514 -41.20 10.94 -3.61
N PHE A 515 -40.61 9.77 -3.96
CA PHE A 515 -39.69 9.64 -5.09
C PHE A 515 -40.39 9.77 -6.44
N GLN A 516 -41.66 9.35 -6.54
CA GLN A 516 -42.43 9.35 -7.78
C GLN A 516 -43.06 10.73 -8.10
N GLN A 517 -42.88 11.74 -7.26
CA GLN A 517 -43.34 13.11 -7.55
C GLN A 517 -42.57 13.70 -8.75
N SER A 518 -43.23 14.65 -9.45
CA SER A 518 -42.53 15.47 -10.44
C SER A 518 -41.42 16.28 -9.80
N SER A 519 -40.27 16.33 -10.43
CA SER A 519 -39.13 17.16 -10.02
C SER A 519 -39.31 18.65 -10.36
N THR A 520 -40.32 19.00 -11.15
CA THR A 520 -40.62 20.40 -11.52
C THR A 520 -41.34 21.12 -10.38
N PRO A 521 -40.71 22.15 -9.75
CA PRO A 521 -41.34 22.87 -8.65
C PRO A 521 -42.48 23.76 -9.13
N THR A 522 -43.55 23.86 -8.35
CA THR A 522 -44.50 24.96 -8.45
C THR A 522 -43.84 26.26 -7.99
N ALA A 523 -44.41 27.42 -8.38
CA ALA A 523 -43.88 28.71 -7.92
C ALA A 523 -43.87 28.80 -6.39
N ALA A 524 -44.96 28.37 -5.74
CA ALA A 524 -45.06 28.35 -4.28
C ALA A 524 -44.05 27.40 -3.61
N ALA A 525 -43.80 26.22 -4.19
CA ALA A 525 -42.79 25.28 -3.66
C ALA A 525 -41.37 25.81 -3.82
N ARG A 526 -41.07 26.54 -4.90
CA ARG A 526 -39.79 27.18 -5.11
C ARG A 526 -39.52 28.30 -4.11
N GLU A 527 -40.55 29.07 -3.77
CA GLU A 527 -40.45 30.18 -2.83
C GLU A 527 -40.35 29.69 -1.38
N LYS A 528 -41.21 28.74 -0.97
CA LYS A 528 -41.33 28.29 0.43
C LYS A 528 -40.29 27.24 0.83
N ASP A 529 -39.88 26.39 -0.13
CA ASP A 529 -38.92 25.28 0.12
C ASP A 529 -37.93 25.16 -1.05
N PRO A 530 -37.05 26.16 -1.24
CA PRO A 530 -36.08 26.15 -2.35
C PRO A 530 -35.16 24.95 -2.32
N ALA A 531 -34.75 24.48 -1.13
CA ALA A 531 -33.88 23.33 -0.94
C ALA A 531 -34.58 21.96 -0.95
N ASN A 532 -35.91 21.92 -1.12
CA ASN A 532 -36.73 20.72 -1.06
C ASN A 532 -36.55 19.91 0.25
N LEU A 533 -36.41 20.58 1.36
CA LEU A 533 -36.25 19.96 2.68
C LEU A 533 -37.57 19.25 3.13
N TRP A 534 -38.71 19.76 2.71
CA TRP A 534 -40.04 19.21 3.02
C TRP A 534 -40.52 18.20 1.99
N LEU A 535 -39.69 17.83 1.03
CA LEU A 535 -39.95 16.80 0.01
C LEU A 535 -41.23 17.08 -0.80
N ALA A 536 -41.49 18.35 -1.12
CA ALA A 536 -42.66 18.80 -1.87
C ALA A 536 -42.59 18.50 -3.39
N ARG A 537 -41.45 17.99 -3.86
CA ARG A 537 -41.17 17.57 -5.25
C ARG A 537 -40.21 16.40 -5.32
N GLY A 538 -40.12 15.76 -6.48
CA GLY A 538 -39.13 14.72 -6.74
C GLY A 538 -37.68 15.26 -6.71
N PRO A 539 -36.69 14.39 -6.53
CA PRO A 539 -35.30 14.80 -6.43
C PRO A 539 -34.73 15.34 -7.75
N VAL A 540 -33.80 16.27 -7.64
CA VAL A 540 -32.94 16.74 -8.74
C VAL A 540 -31.50 16.45 -8.34
N LEU A 541 -30.83 15.54 -9.07
CA LEU A 541 -29.52 15.05 -8.74
C LEU A 541 -28.50 15.50 -9.78
N ARG A 542 -27.46 16.21 -9.36
CA ARG A 542 -26.31 16.46 -10.22
C ARG A 542 -25.51 15.17 -10.38
N LEU A 543 -25.16 14.83 -11.61
CA LEU A 543 -24.37 13.64 -11.93
C LEU A 543 -22.94 13.76 -11.39
N THR A 544 -22.40 12.67 -10.91
CA THR A 544 -20.98 12.60 -10.49
C THR A 544 -20.05 12.65 -11.70
N ALA A 545 -18.78 12.99 -11.50
CA ALA A 545 -17.75 13.00 -12.56
C ALA A 545 -17.76 11.72 -13.41
N GLU A 546 -17.87 10.58 -12.74
CA GLU A 546 -17.93 9.28 -13.37
C GLU A 546 -19.18 9.10 -14.24
N MET A 547 -20.33 9.57 -13.76
CA MET A 547 -21.60 9.47 -14.49
C MET A 547 -21.63 10.40 -15.69
N VAL A 548 -21.12 11.64 -15.57
CA VAL A 548 -21.03 12.60 -16.70
C VAL A 548 -20.21 12.01 -17.85
N ARG A 549 -19.07 11.41 -17.57
CA ARG A 549 -18.25 10.76 -18.57
C ARG A 549 -18.92 9.51 -19.16
N ASP A 550 -19.46 8.64 -18.32
CA ASP A 550 -20.09 7.39 -18.75
C ASP A 550 -21.33 7.66 -19.63
N GLN A 551 -22.10 8.70 -19.30
CA GLN A 551 -23.25 9.16 -20.10
C GLN A 551 -22.83 9.66 -21.49
N ALA A 552 -21.78 10.47 -21.58
CA ALA A 552 -21.26 10.94 -22.88
C ALA A 552 -20.81 9.76 -23.76
N LEU A 553 -20.13 8.78 -23.17
CA LEU A 553 -19.72 7.55 -23.86
C LEU A 553 -20.91 6.70 -24.30
N LEU A 554 -21.95 6.58 -23.47
CA LEU A 554 -23.16 5.82 -23.80
C LEU A 554 -23.93 6.51 -24.92
N ALA A 555 -24.19 7.82 -24.84
CA ALA A 555 -24.91 8.58 -25.84
C ALA A 555 -24.20 8.54 -27.20
N SER A 556 -22.86 8.57 -27.20
CA SER A 556 -22.03 8.47 -28.41
C SER A 556 -21.96 7.05 -29.00
N GLY A 557 -22.46 6.02 -28.31
CA GLY A 557 -22.34 4.61 -28.70
C GLY A 557 -20.94 4.03 -28.56
N LYS A 558 -20.01 4.74 -27.89
CA LYS A 558 -18.62 4.31 -27.67
C LYS A 558 -18.42 3.49 -26.40
N LEU A 559 -19.39 3.45 -25.51
CA LEU A 559 -19.23 2.75 -24.23
C LEU A 559 -19.02 1.25 -24.42
N VAL A 560 -17.91 0.75 -23.90
CA VAL A 560 -17.61 -0.69 -23.88
C VAL A 560 -18.12 -1.29 -22.56
N GLU A 561 -19.18 -2.07 -22.64
CA GLU A 561 -19.88 -2.70 -21.51
C GLU A 561 -19.21 -4.00 -21.02
N LYS A 562 -17.90 -4.02 -20.91
CA LYS A 562 -17.18 -5.19 -20.37
C LYS A 562 -17.11 -5.08 -18.84
N VAL A 563 -17.67 -6.06 -18.13
CA VAL A 563 -17.60 -6.15 -16.66
C VAL A 563 -16.31 -6.84 -16.24
N GLY A 564 -15.67 -6.31 -15.18
CA GLY A 564 -14.46 -6.88 -14.59
C GLY A 564 -13.17 -6.67 -15.39
N GLY A 565 -12.09 -7.28 -14.94
CA GLY A 565 -10.76 -7.19 -15.53
C GLY A 565 -9.91 -6.04 -15.02
N ALA A 566 -8.72 -5.89 -15.58
CA ALA A 566 -7.74 -4.87 -15.18
C ALA A 566 -8.24 -3.45 -15.45
N SER A 567 -7.71 -2.48 -14.70
CA SER A 567 -7.92 -1.05 -14.95
C SER A 567 -7.38 -0.64 -16.33
N VAL A 568 -8.00 0.36 -16.92
CA VAL A 568 -7.67 0.86 -18.25
C VAL A 568 -7.46 2.37 -18.22
N GLN A 569 -6.78 2.91 -19.22
CA GLN A 569 -6.68 4.36 -19.41
C GLN A 569 -8.04 4.93 -19.86
N GLU A 570 -8.26 6.23 -19.67
CA GLU A 570 -9.53 6.89 -19.98
C GLU A 570 -9.97 6.76 -21.44
N ASN A 571 -9.00 6.70 -22.37
CA ASN A 571 -9.24 6.54 -23.81
C ASN A 571 -9.73 5.14 -24.23
N ALA A 572 -9.81 4.18 -23.33
CA ALA A 572 -10.33 2.84 -23.61
C ALA A 572 -11.86 2.74 -23.62
N HIS A 573 -12.57 3.84 -23.44
CA HIS A 573 -14.04 3.97 -23.50
C HIS A 573 -14.83 3.00 -22.59
N ARG A 574 -14.18 2.42 -21.58
CA ARG A 574 -14.87 1.64 -20.55
C ARG A 574 -15.52 2.56 -19.51
N ARG A 575 -16.47 2.02 -18.73
CA ARG A 575 -17.07 2.74 -17.60
C ARG A 575 -15.98 3.29 -16.67
N SER A 576 -16.21 4.47 -16.14
CA SER A 576 -15.25 5.20 -15.29
C SER A 576 -14.84 4.45 -14.02
N VAL A 577 -15.63 3.46 -13.57
CA VAL A 577 -15.27 2.56 -12.46
C VAL A 577 -14.04 1.70 -12.79
N TYR A 578 -13.72 1.50 -14.07
CA TYR A 578 -12.55 0.74 -14.54
C TYR A 578 -11.36 1.61 -14.96
N THR A 579 -11.46 2.93 -14.91
CA THR A 579 -10.33 3.81 -15.25
C THR A 579 -9.26 3.76 -14.15
N PHE A 580 -8.00 3.74 -14.59
CA PHE A 580 -6.86 3.78 -13.69
C PHE A 580 -6.84 5.09 -12.91
N ARG A 581 -6.68 5.00 -11.60
CA ARG A 581 -6.49 6.16 -10.72
C ARG A 581 -5.26 5.98 -9.86
N LYS A 582 -4.37 6.96 -9.91
CA LYS A 582 -3.28 7.11 -8.98
C LYS A 582 -3.66 8.17 -7.94
N ARG A 583 -3.54 7.86 -6.64
CA ARG A 583 -3.91 8.78 -5.55
C ARG A 583 -3.17 10.12 -5.64
N THR A 584 -1.86 10.06 -5.87
CA THR A 584 -0.98 11.23 -5.97
C THR A 584 -1.10 12.01 -7.29
N SER A 585 -1.80 11.46 -8.29
CA SER A 585 -2.03 12.10 -9.60
C SER A 585 -3.38 11.62 -10.16
N PRO A 586 -4.50 12.02 -9.55
CA PRO A 586 -5.83 11.69 -10.05
C PRO A 586 -6.08 12.44 -11.38
N PRO A 587 -6.96 11.94 -12.27
CA PRO A 587 -7.29 12.62 -13.52
C PRO A 587 -7.90 14.00 -13.27
N ASP A 588 -7.33 15.04 -13.90
CA ASP A 588 -7.71 16.44 -13.67
C ASP A 588 -9.18 16.72 -14.02
N ASN A 589 -9.67 16.17 -15.13
CA ASN A 589 -11.06 16.28 -15.56
C ASN A 589 -12.04 15.71 -14.53
N MET A 590 -11.66 14.64 -13.83
CA MET A 590 -12.47 14.07 -12.76
C MET A 590 -12.50 14.98 -11.51
N LEU A 591 -11.36 15.58 -11.15
CA LEU A 591 -11.27 16.52 -10.02
C LEU A 591 -12.13 17.76 -10.24
N ILE A 592 -12.15 18.29 -11.48
CA ILE A 592 -12.96 19.45 -11.86
C ILE A 592 -14.46 19.17 -11.61
N PHE A 593 -14.91 17.93 -11.73
CA PHE A 593 -16.26 17.47 -11.40
C PHE A 593 -16.39 16.89 -9.99
N ASP A 594 -15.64 17.39 -9.04
CA ASP A 594 -15.70 17.06 -7.60
C ASP A 594 -15.41 15.59 -7.26
N ALA A 595 -14.72 14.86 -8.13
CA ALA A 595 -14.25 13.53 -7.77
C ALA A 595 -13.08 13.63 -6.78
N GLY A 596 -13.19 13.01 -5.62
CA GLY A 596 -12.12 13.00 -4.62
C GLY A 596 -10.82 12.38 -5.13
N SER A 597 -9.68 12.86 -4.65
CA SER A 597 -8.35 12.30 -4.93
C SER A 597 -8.21 10.86 -4.43
N ARG A 598 -8.99 10.47 -3.43
CA ARG A 598 -8.91 9.20 -2.69
C ARG A 598 -7.61 9.04 -1.87
N GLU A 599 -6.92 10.11 -1.63
CA GLU A 599 -5.74 10.11 -0.77
C GLU A 599 -6.14 10.07 0.71
N ILE A 600 -7.17 10.83 1.05
CA ILE A 600 -7.81 10.83 2.36
C ILE A 600 -9.29 10.46 2.23
N CYS A 601 -9.90 10.02 3.32
CA CYS A 601 -11.34 9.79 3.37
C CYS A 601 -12.10 11.10 3.21
N GLN A 602 -13.00 11.12 2.23
CA GLN A 602 -13.97 12.20 2.06
C GLN A 602 -15.37 11.67 2.37
N PRO A 603 -15.96 12.05 3.48
CA PRO A 603 -17.28 11.53 3.90
C PRO A 603 -18.41 11.99 2.97
N LYS A 604 -18.26 13.16 2.35
CA LYS A 604 -19.22 13.73 1.40
C LYS A 604 -18.48 14.36 0.22
N ARG A 605 -18.92 14.10 -1.00
CA ARG A 605 -18.43 14.83 -2.18
C ARG A 605 -19.11 16.19 -2.27
N LEU A 606 -18.36 17.18 -2.70
CA LEU A 606 -18.91 18.47 -3.10
C LEU A 606 -19.77 18.27 -4.36
N ASN A 607 -20.73 19.17 -4.55
CA ASN A 607 -21.57 19.21 -5.73
C ASN A 607 -21.55 20.66 -6.25
N THR A 608 -20.43 21.03 -6.92
CA THR A 608 -20.24 22.37 -7.44
C THR A 608 -20.78 22.53 -8.88
N ASN A 609 -21.08 23.72 -9.26
CA ASN A 609 -21.39 24.10 -10.64
C ASN A 609 -20.50 25.29 -11.02
N THR A 610 -19.39 25.00 -11.68
CA THR A 610 -18.37 26.00 -12.00
C THR A 610 -18.26 26.24 -13.51
N PRO A 611 -17.86 27.44 -13.96
CA PRO A 611 -17.58 27.71 -15.38
C PRO A 611 -16.52 26.77 -15.96
N LEU A 612 -15.57 26.31 -15.15
CA LEU A 612 -14.53 25.38 -15.58
C LEU A 612 -15.10 24.02 -15.97
N GLN A 613 -16.15 23.55 -15.29
CA GLN A 613 -16.84 22.32 -15.68
C GLN A 613 -17.46 22.45 -17.07
N ALA A 614 -18.10 23.57 -17.38
CA ALA A 614 -18.65 23.84 -18.72
C ALA A 614 -17.55 23.89 -19.79
N LEU A 615 -16.42 24.53 -19.49
CA LEU A 615 -15.26 24.58 -20.37
C LEU A 615 -14.68 23.18 -20.66
N VAL A 616 -14.63 22.31 -19.66
CA VAL A 616 -14.16 20.93 -19.85
C VAL A 616 -15.11 20.15 -20.75
N LEU A 617 -16.43 20.29 -20.58
CA LEU A 617 -17.41 19.61 -21.43
C LEU A 617 -17.34 20.06 -22.89
N LEU A 618 -16.99 21.33 -23.14
CA LEU A 618 -16.86 21.90 -24.48
C LEU A 618 -15.51 21.63 -25.15
N ASN A 619 -14.42 21.50 -24.40
CA ASN A 619 -13.07 21.50 -24.93
C ASN A 619 -12.25 20.22 -24.70
N ASN A 620 -12.63 19.38 -23.73
CA ASN A 620 -11.87 18.16 -23.48
C ASN A 620 -12.03 17.20 -24.66
N PRO A 621 -10.93 16.65 -25.21
CA PRO A 621 -10.96 15.80 -26.41
C PRO A 621 -11.94 14.62 -26.34
N GLY A 622 -12.13 14.02 -25.18
CA GLY A 622 -13.08 12.90 -25.00
C GLY A 622 -14.54 13.30 -25.12
N PHE A 623 -14.90 14.51 -24.63
CA PHE A 623 -16.27 15.05 -24.79
C PHE A 623 -16.50 15.55 -26.22
N VAL A 624 -15.50 16.19 -26.84
CA VAL A 624 -15.57 16.62 -28.26
C VAL A 624 -15.74 15.40 -29.17
N GLU A 625 -14.96 14.32 -28.96
CA GLU A 625 -15.13 13.06 -29.67
C GLU A 625 -16.52 12.47 -29.47
N SER A 626 -17.03 12.47 -28.23
CA SER A 626 -18.38 12.00 -27.93
C SER A 626 -19.44 12.80 -28.68
N ALA A 627 -19.34 14.14 -28.73
CA ALA A 627 -20.25 15.00 -29.49
C ALA A 627 -20.23 14.69 -30.99
N GLN A 628 -19.06 14.47 -31.59
CA GLN A 628 -18.90 14.08 -32.97
C GLN A 628 -19.55 12.72 -33.27
N GLN A 629 -19.35 11.73 -32.40
CA GLN A 629 -19.95 10.41 -32.59
C GLN A 629 -21.48 10.44 -32.42
N ILE A 630 -22.01 11.27 -31.51
CA ILE A 630 -23.46 11.51 -31.40
C ILE A 630 -23.96 12.11 -32.73
N ALA A 631 -23.32 13.16 -33.24
CA ALA A 631 -23.71 13.80 -34.51
C ALA A 631 -23.69 12.81 -35.69
N LEU A 632 -22.61 12.01 -35.80
CA LEU A 632 -22.49 10.95 -36.82
C LEU A 632 -23.57 9.86 -36.67
N ARG A 633 -23.95 9.52 -35.48
CA ARG A 633 -24.98 8.52 -35.23
C ARG A 633 -26.36 9.02 -35.65
N ILE A 634 -26.75 10.19 -35.16
CA ILE A 634 -28.08 10.73 -35.40
C ILE A 634 -28.28 11.20 -36.86
N SER A 635 -27.21 11.62 -37.56
CA SER A 635 -27.27 11.93 -39.00
C SER A 635 -27.66 10.72 -39.89
N LYS A 636 -27.50 9.51 -39.36
CA LYS A 636 -27.94 8.25 -40.02
C LYS A 636 -29.37 7.88 -39.63
N GLU A 637 -29.87 8.34 -38.48
CA GLU A 637 -31.19 7.99 -37.96
C GLU A 637 -32.27 8.96 -38.45
N ALA A 638 -31.94 10.22 -38.77
CA ALA A 638 -32.84 11.24 -39.26
C ALA A 638 -32.15 12.19 -40.27
N THR A 639 -32.93 12.77 -41.17
CA THR A 639 -32.45 13.72 -42.19
C THR A 639 -32.82 15.15 -41.87
N ASP A 640 -33.95 15.37 -41.22
CA ASP A 640 -34.41 16.72 -40.79
C ASP A 640 -33.60 17.19 -39.57
N PRO A 641 -33.03 18.38 -39.59
CA PRO A 641 -32.23 18.91 -38.48
C PRO A 641 -32.98 18.99 -37.15
N LYS A 642 -34.26 19.29 -37.17
CA LYS A 642 -35.13 19.37 -35.96
C LYS A 642 -35.28 17.99 -35.31
N ASP A 643 -35.46 16.96 -36.15
CA ASP A 643 -35.57 15.58 -35.67
C ASP A 643 -34.19 15.07 -35.19
N GLN A 644 -33.10 15.40 -35.88
CA GLN A 644 -31.73 15.11 -35.45
C GLN A 644 -31.45 15.69 -34.08
N ILE A 645 -31.76 16.97 -33.84
CA ILE A 645 -31.55 17.66 -32.56
C ILE A 645 -32.41 17.03 -31.46
N THR A 646 -33.67 16.68 -31.80
CA THR A 646 -34.57 16.00 -30.86
C THR A 646 -34.00 14.63 -30.45
N LEU A 647 -33.47 13.86 -31.38
CA LEU A 647 -32.83 12.58 -31.12
C LEU A 647 -31.56 12.76 -30.28
N ALA A 648 -30.69 13.72 -30.62
CA ALA A 648 -29.49 14.01 -29.84
C ALA A 648 -29.85 14.34 -28.38
N PHE A 649 -30.83 15.19 -28.18
CA PHE A 649 -31.30 15.57 -26.87
C PHE A 649 -31.84 14.37 -26.07
N ARG A 650 -32.61 13.50 -26.74
CA ARG A 650 -33.12 12.26 -26.11
C ARG A 650 -32.03 11.27 -25.77
N HIS A 651 -31.02 11.10 -26.61
CA HIS A 651 -29.87 10.22 -26.29
C HIS A 651 -29.05 10.71 -25.11
N VAL A 652 -28.90 12.03 -24.95
CA VAL A 652 -28.12 12.62 -23.88
C VAL A 652 -28.95 12.85 -22.61
N CYS A 653 -30.13 13.47 -22.73
CA CYS A 653 -30.92 13.93 -21.58
C CYS A 653 -32.07 12.98 -21.20
N THR A 654 -32.27 11.86 -21.94
CA THR A 654 -33.33 10.86 -21.74
C THR A 654 -34.76 11.39 -21.75
N ARG A 655 -34.98 12.61 -22.23
CA ARG A 655 -36.27 13.25 -22.45
C ARG A 655 -36.31 14.02 -23.77
N SER A 656 -37.45 14.36 -24.24
CA SER A 656 -37.57 15.29 -25.37
C SER A 656 -37.21 16.73 -24.95
N PRO A 657 -36.67 17.54 -25.86
CA PRO A 657 -36.41 18.95 -25.58
C PRO A 657 -37.73 19.71 -25.39
N ARG A 658 -37.77 20.70 -24.51
CA ARG A 658 -38.86 21.64 -24.42
C ARG A 658 -38.94 22.50 -25.67
N PRO A 659 -40.09 23.11 -26.00
CA PRO A 659 -40.19 23.95 -27.19
C PRO A 659 -39.13 25.06 -27.27
N THR A 660 -38.84 25.70 -26.13
CA THR A 660 -37.80 26.76 -26.04
C THR A 660 -36.39 26.22 -26.23
N GLU A 661 -36.06 25.05 -25.66
CA GLU A 661 -34.77 24.37 -25.84
C GLU A 661 -34.59 23.97 -27.30
N LEU A 662 -35.63 23.41 -27.93
CA LEU A 662 -35.55 22.97 -29.33
C LEU A 662 -35.35 24.18 -30.26
N THR A 663 -36.12 25.26 -30.07
CA THR A 663 -36.00 26.49 -30.88
C THR A 663 -34.59 27.04 -30.80
N ALA A 664 -34.00 27.19 -29.60
CA ALA A 664 -32.65 27.72 -29.42
C ALA A 664 -31.59 26.81 -30.08
N LEU A 665 -31.74 25.49 -29.97
CA LEU A 665 -30.75 24.53 -30.56
C LEU A 665 -30.86 24.51 -32.10
N VAL A 666 -32.07 24.63 -32.67
CA VAL A 666 -32.27 24.73 -34.13
C VAL A 666 -31.71 26.05 -34.67
N GLU A 667 -31.91 27.13 -33.94
CA GLU A 667 -31.30 28.43 -34.29
C GLU A 667 -29.76 28.37 -34.27
N LEU A 668 -29.19 27.81 -33.20
CA LEU A 668 -27.75 27.57 -33.09
C LEU A 668 -27.22 26.75 -34.29
N TYR A 669 -27.89 25.64 -34.62
CA TYR A 669 -27.52 24.80 -35.77
C TYR A 669 -27.51 25.62 -37.06
N THR A 670 -28.56 26.41 -37.31
CA THR A 670 -28.71 27.20 -38.53
C THR A 670 -27.62 28.27 -38.67
N GLN A 671 -27.36 28.99 -37.57
CA GLN A 671 -26.31 30.01 -37.51
C GLN A 671 -24.91 29.39 -37.74
N GLN A 672 -24.61 28.32 -37.02
CA GLN A 672 -23.29 27.66 -37.11
C GLN A 672 -23.08 27.02 -38.49
N LYS A 673 -24.11 26.41 -39.10
CA LYS A 673 -24.02 25.85 -40.44
C LYS A 673 -23.69 26.96 -41.47
N ALA A 674 -24.36 28.12 -41.37
CA ALA A 674 -24.10 29.24 -42.26
C ALA A 674 -22.68 29.81 -42.11
N GLN A 675 -22.22 29.98 -40.84
CA GLN A 675 -20.85 30.46 -40.57
C GLN A 675 -19.78 29.47 -41.06
N LEU A 676 -19.93 28.17 -40.81
CA LEU A 676 -18.96 27.15 -41.22
C LEU A 676 -18.92 26.98 -42.72
N ALA A 677 -20.03 27.20 -43.44
CA ALA A 677 -20.06 27.19 -44.89
C ALA A 677 -19.26 28.36 -45.53
N GLN A 678 -19.06 29.44 -44.80
CA GLN A 678 -18.26 30.60 -45.28
C GLN A 678 -16.76 30.49 -44.92
N LEU A 679 -16.40 29.63 -44.00
CA LEU A 679 -15.01 29.37 -43.64
C LEU A 679 -14.39 28.47 -44.71
N ALA A 680 -13.33 28.90 -45.38
CA ALA A 680 -12.52 28.04 -46.21
C ALA A 680 -12.06 26.81 -45.37
N PRO A 681 -11.91 25.62 -45.99
CA PRO A 681 -11.46 24.45 -45.21
C PRO A 681 -10.10 24.75 -44.59
N VAL A 682 -10.11 24.99 -43.30
CA VAL A 682 -8.89 25.20 -42.52
C VAL A 682 -8.22 23.84 -42.40
N ALA A 683 -7.02 23.71 -42.94
CA ALA A 683 -6.16 22.56 -42.69
C ALA A 683 -6.06 22.38 -41.15
N PRO A 684 -6.10 21.16 -40.63
CA PRO A 684 -6.10 20.90 -39.20
C PRO A 684 -4.88 21.59 -38.55
N VAL A 685 -5.13 22.60 -37.74
CA VAL A 685 -4.09 23.19 -36.92
C VAL A 685 -3.71 22.13 -35.86
N VAL A 686 -2.65 21.41 -36.16
CA VAL A 686 -1.99 20.58 -35.16
C VAL A 686 -1.42 21.57 -34.13
N PRO A 687 -1.87 21.61 -32.88
CA PRO A 687 -1.21 22.42 -31.88
C PRO A 687 0.23 21.90 -31.80
N VAL A 688 1.19 22.75 -32.18
CA VAL A 688 2.61 22.51 -31.94
C VAL A 688 2.77 22.63 -30.42
N VAL A 689 2.67 21.50 -29.74
CA VAL A 689 3.19 21.39 -28.38
C VAL A 689 4.70 21.47 -28.54
N THR A 690 5.27 22.65 -28.34
CA THR A 690 6.70 22.81 -28.18
C THR A 690 7.07 22.04 -26.92
N GLU A 691 7.61 20.82 -27.10
CA GLU A 691 8.26 20.13 -25.98
C GLU A 691 9.31 21.08 -25.39
N PRO A 692 9.33 21.29 -24.08
CA PRO A 692 10.41 22.01 -23.45
C PRO A 692 11.71 21.29 -23.82
N LYS A 693 12.69 22.03 -24.34
CA LYS A 693 14.02 21.50 -24.67
C LYS A 693 14.54 20.71 -23.47
N PRO A 694 15.00 19.45 -23.64
CA PRO A 694 15.51 18.67 -22.53
C PRO A 694 16.70 19.41 -21.91
N ASP A 695 16.65 19.54 -20.58
CA ASP A 695 17.77 20.06 -19.80
C ASP A 695 18.97 19.11 -20.01
N PRO A 696 20.12 19.59 -20.52
CA PRO A 696 21.30 18.75 -20.77
C PRO A 696 21.90 18.13 -19.51
N LYS A 697 21.40 18.45 -18.31
CA LYS A 697 21.85 17.90 -17.03
C LYS A 697 20.87 16.89 -16.40
N ALA A 698 19.73 16.59 -17.00
CA ALA A 698 18.83 15.58 -16.51
C ALA A 698 19.39 14.17 -16.80
N LYS A 699 19.74 13.43 -15.76
CA LYS A 699 20.15 12.02 -15.86
C LYS A 699 18.99 11.19 -16.38
N ALA A 700 19.28 10.34 -17.38
CA ALA A 700 18.31 9.45 -18.01
C ALA A 700 17.58 8.58 -16.96
N GLU A 701 16.27 8.75 -16.87
CA GLU A 701 15.39 7.82 -16.13
C GLU A 701 15.38 6.43 -16.81
N PRO A 702 15.25 5.34 -16.04
CA PRO A 702 15.17 4.01 -16.62
C PRO A 702 13.91 3.89 -17.48
N LYS A 703 14.05 3.25 -18.64
CA LYS A 703 13.01 3.03 -19.65
C LYS A 703 11.76 2.34 -19.08
N GLY A 704 10.93 3.09 -18.39
CA GLY A 704 9.54 2.77 -18.12
C GLY A 704 8.71 3.02 -19.36
N LYS A 705 7.76 2.14 -19.64
CA LYS A 705 6.89 2.13 -20.83
C LYS A 705 6.48 3.53 -21.26
N ARG A 706 6.83 3.89 -22.51
CA ARG A 706 6.45 5.13 -23.19
C ARG A 706 5.02 5.53 -22.85
N ALA A 707 4.83 6.76 -22.37
CA ALA A 707 3.53 7.40 -22.33
C ALA A 707 2.87 7.25 -23.72
N ALA A 708 1.60 6.86 -23.74
CA ALA A 708 0.84 6.76 -24.96
C ALA A 708 0.92 8.09 -25.72
N ALA A 709 1.14 8.03 -27.02
CA ALA A 709 1.15 9.21 -27.87
C ALA A 709 -0.10 10.06 -27.61
N PRO A 710 0.02 11.41 -27.61
CA PRO A 710 -1.13 12.28 -27.43
C PRO A 710 -2.22 11.90 -28.43
N ALA A 711 -3.45 11.77 -27.95
CA ALA A 711 -4.60 11.48 -28.79
C ALA A 711 -4.63 12.52 -29.94
N LYS A 712 -4.76 12.05 -31.18
CA LYS A 712 -4.96 12.94 -32.34
C LYS A 712 -6.11 13.89 -32.01
N ALA A 713 -5.87 15.19 -32.16
CA ALA A 713 -6.93 16.18 -32.02
C ALA A 713 -8.07 15.79 -32.97
N ALA A 714 -9.30 15.71 -32.42
CA ALA A 714 -10.47 15.38 -33.23
C ALA A 714 -10.66 16.51 -34.28
N SER A 715 -10.48 16.18 -35.55
CA SER A 715 -10.71 17.13 -36.63
C SER A 715 -12.22 17.35 -36.80
N ILE A 716 -12.65 18.61 -36.80
CA ILE A 716 -14.04 18.97 -37.14
C ILE A 716 -14.30 18.54 -38.57
N SER A 717 -15.48 17.96 -38.85
CA SER A 717 -15.86 17.52 -40.17
C SER A 717 -15.77 18.66 -41.22
N ALA A 718 -15.32 18.35 -42.41
CA ALA A 718 -15.33 19.31 -43.51
C ALA A 718 -16.76 19.62 -44.03
N ASP A 719 -17.74 18.79 -43.69
CA ASP A 719 -19.18 19.05 -43.98
C ASP A 719 -19.73 20.06 -42.96
N PRO A 720 -20.15 21.27 -43.40
CA PRO A 720 -20.69 22.30 -42.52
C PRO A 720 -21.93 21.85 -41.74
N ALA A 721 -22.75 20.98 -42.29
CA ALA A 721 -23.97 20.49 -41.65
C ALA A 721 -23.60 19.55 -40.46
N LEU A 722 -22.68 18.63 -40.69
CA LEU A 722 -22.22 17.70 -39.63
C LEU A 722 -21.39 18.42 -38.59
N ALA A 723 -20.59 19.40 -38.97
CA ALA A 723 -19.83 20.23 -38.03
C ALA A 723 -20.76 21.06 -37.12
N ALA A 724 -21.79 21.72 -37.69
CA ALA A 724 -22.80 22.43 -36.92
C ALA A 724 -23.57 21.50 -35.97
N LEU A 725 -23.96 20.30 -36.45
CA LEU A 725 -24.61 19.31 -35.59
C LEU A 725 -23.72 18.85 -34.47
N THR A 726 -22.40 18.70 -34.69
CA THR A 726 -21.42 18.39 -33.62
C THR A 726 -21.39 19.47 -32.55
N LEU A 727 -21.40 20.74 -32.94
CA LEU A 727 -21.45 21.86 -31.99
C LEU A 727 -22.74 21.86 -31.16
N VAL A 728 -23.88 21.55 -31.80
CA VAL A 728 -25.16 21.39 -31.09
C VAL A 728 -25.09 20.23 -30.10
N CYS A 729 -24.54 19.08 -30.50
CA CYS A 729 -24.36 17.93 -29.60
C CYS A 729 -23.43 18.27 -28.42
N SER A 730 -22.34 19.04 -28.65
CA SER A 730 -21.44 19.54 -27.61
C SER A 730 -22.17 20.48 -26.64
N THR A 731 -23.03 21.37 -27.17
CA THR A 731 -23.85 22.28 -26.36
C THR A 731 -24.85 21.51 -25.51
N ILE A 732 -25.47 20.44 -26.05
CA ILE A 732 -26.39 19.56 -25.30
C ILE A 732 -25.62 18.86 -24.18
N LEU A 733 -24.45 18.28 -24.43
CA LEU A 733 -23.60 17.65 -23.42
C LEU A 733 -23.17 18.60 -22.29
N ALA A 734 -22.96 19.87 -22.62
CA ALA A 734 -22.57 20.91 -21.68
C ALA A 734 -23.77 21.56 -20.94
N SER A 735 -24.99 21.22 -21.31
CA SER A 735 -26.19 21.80 -20.72
C SER A 735 -26.48 21.23 -19.31
N ASP A 736 -27.16 22.02 -18.47
CA ASP A 736 -27.67 21.56 -17.18
C ASP A 736 -28.58 20.34 -17.30
N ALA A 737 -29.33 20.22 -18.40
CA ALA A 737 -30.18 19.07 -18.66
C ALA A 737 -29.40 17.76 -18.83
N ALA A 738 -28.14 17.82 -19.28
CA ALA A 738 -27.30 16.65 -19.47
C ALA A 738 -26.56 16.23 -18.18
N VAL A 739 -26.18 17.19 -17.33
CA VAL A 739 -25.40 16.92 -16.11
C VAL A 739 -26.25 16.78 -14.86
N THR A 740 -27.58 16.76 -15.03
CA THR A 740 -28.55 16.66 -13.94
C THR A 740 -29.62 15.62 -14.26
N SER A 741 -29.81 14.65 -13.35
CA SER A 741 -30.95 13.71 -13.40
C SER A 741 -32.18 14.37 -12.76
N ARG A 742 -33.32 14.34 -13.46
CA ARG A 742 -34.58 14.94 -13.01
C ARG A 742 -35.70 13.95 -13.10
#